data_e165381cc12c0347c4f9df56654a1fed
#
_entry.id   e165381cc12c0347c4f9df56654a1fed
#
_cell.length_a   1.000
_cell.length_b   1.000
_cell.length_c   1.000
_cell.angle_alpha   90.00
_cell.angle_beta   90.00
_cell.angle_gamma   90.00
#
_symmetry.space_group_name_H-M   'P 1'
#
loop_
_entity.id
_entity.type
_entity.pdbx_description
1 polymer ?
#
loop_
_entity_poly.entity_id
_entity_poly.type
_entity_poly.pdbx_seq_one_letter_code
_entity_poly.pdbx_strand_id
1 'polypeptide(L)'
;MKKISFIILGILFAGDGICQHNPLWLRYPAISPDGKTILFNYKGDIYTVPSAGGDARPLTISETYEFAPVWSHDGQKIAFASDRYGNFDVFVMPSGGGEAKRLTFHSTTEIPSTFTIDDKAVLFSAVRQDVVTNIQFPAGLMNELYSVPVKGGKVSQVLSVPALDAAFNSTGDKLIYHDIKGYESDWRKHHVSSVTRDIWVYDMKEKSYSQLSRFEGEDRNPVFDSNDDDFYYLSEENGSFNVFKSSLSNPSQTSEITQFKKHPVRFLSRADDNTLCFSYHGEIYTLKPGGSPVKLGVNIAADGRSNLDKIVPVNDGFTEMKLSPNDKEFVYIFRGEIFVSSVEGGVTRRITNTPWQERSVSFSPDGRSLVYAAEKDTSWDVYTISIAREEEPYFYVSTVLKQESLIATGAEEFQPEYSPDGKEVAYLEDRVTLKVINLESKQKRMIMPANLNYSYADGDQYYQWSPDGKWFLVTYVPSDRMFVDEVGLVSSDGKGEIHNLTLSGYSDFGPKWAMDGKMMIWGSDRQGARAQGGYSVNGDVYGMFFSQEAFDRFNLTKEEFALLKEQEEEKEKEEKKSKEDDKPGKKGNKDTDKEEDDEDKIEEIKIDWNNLTERKRRLTTHTSSAADWILSDDGEKLYYLTRFEKKMDIWETELRTKETKLFAKIGADRAEMELSSDGKFIFLLADGKATKVKIDDAKTESVNVKGEMVLKTADERSYIFDHSWRQVREKFYVVDLHGVDWDFYYEEYKKFLPYINNNYDFAEMLSEMLGELNASHTGCRYRAGSPNSDETAALGLFYDYDYAGKGLKVAEVIIGGPLDKAAVKIKAGHVIE
;
A
#
# COMPACT_ATOMS: atom_id res chain seq x y z
N MET A 1 -11.57 49.66 61.85
CA MET A 1 -10.91 48.30 61.73
C MET A 1 -11.97 47.31 61.39
N LYS A 2 -12.16 47.06 60.14
CA LYS A 2 -13.06 45.96 59.63
C LYS A 2 -12.20 44.74 59.33
N LYS A 3 -12.56 43.65 60.04
CA LYS A 3 -11.97 42.31 59.79
C LYS A 3 -12.64 41.69 58.56
N ILE A 4 -11.84 41.40 57.52
CA ILE A 4 -12.29 40.66 56.36
C ILE A 4 -11.89 39.19 56.64
N SER A 5 -12.90 38.33 56.82
CA SER A 5 -12.69 36.87 56.85
C SER A 5 -12.66 36.31 55.44
N PHE A 6 -11.52 35.73 55.04
CA PHE A 6 -11.43 34.92 53.82
C PHE A 6 -11.95 33.52 54.12
N ILE A 7 -13.04 33.13 53.47
CA ILE A 7 -13.48 31.74 53.39
C ILE A 7 -12.77 31.12 52.19
N ILE A 8 -11.84 30.22 52.49
CA ILE A 8 -11.22 29.36 51.46
C ILE A 8 -12.21 28.20 51.21
N LEU A 9 -12.88 28.26 50.04
CA LEU A 9 -13.69 27.14 49.52
C LEU A 9 -12.73 26.14 48.90
N GLY A 10 -12.42 25.08 49.61
CA GLY A 10 -11.66 23.97 49.06
C GLY A 10 -12.51 23.21 48.05
N ILE A 11 -12.24 23.39 46.78
CA ILE A 11 -12.77 22.53 45.73
C ILE A 11 -11.99 21.25 45.80
N LEU A 12 -12.57 20.21 46.38
CA LEU A 12 -12.16 18.84 46.23
C LEU A 12 -12.40 18.44 44.76
N PHE A 13 -11.37 18.48 43.95
CA PHE A 13 -11.36 17.70 42.72
C PHE A 13 -11.30 16.23 43.12
N ALA A 14 -12.45 15.58 43.15
CA ALA A 14 -12.50 14.14 43.03
C ALA A 14 -11.97 13.85 41.63
N GLY A 15 -10.76 13.37 41.52
CA GLY A 15 -10.25 12.76 40.30
C GLY A 15 -11.11 11.53 40.05
N ASP A 16 -12.14 11.67 39.26
CA ASP A 16 -12.79 10.53 38.63
C ASP A 16 -11.72 9.86 37.82
N GLY A 17 -11.29 8.67 38.25
CA GLY A 17 -10.54 7.77 37.42
C GLY A 17 -11.35 7.62 36.12
N ILE A 18 -10.74 7.94 34.99
CA ILE A 18 -11.42 7.91 33.70
C ILE A 18 -11.68 6.44 33.37
N CYS A 19 -12.78 5.91 33.89
CA CYS A 19 -13.38 4.66 33.43
C CYS A 19 -14.01 4.96 32.08
N GLN A 20 -13.63 4.23 31.05
CA GLN A 20 -14.21 4.39 29.73
C GLN A 20 -15.60 3.73 29.71
N HIS A 21 -16.62 4.53 29.94
CA HIS A 21 -18.01 4.07 29.91
C HIS A 21 -18.49 3.91 28.47
N ASN A 22 -19.06 2.74 28.16
CA ASN A 22 -19.61 2.40 26.85
C ASN A 22 -18.62 2.67 25.70
N PRO A 23 -17.42 2.08 25.71
CA PRO A 23 -16.50 2.19 24.59
C PRO A 23 -17.16 1.66 23.30
N LEU A 24 -16.78 2.23 22.17
CA LEU A 24 -17.21 1.74 20.87
C LEU A 24 -16.16 0.81 20.26
N TRP A 25 -16.52 0.18 19.13
CA TRP A 25 -15.67 -0.77 18.41
C TRP A 25 -15.37 -2.05 19.20
N LEU A 26 -16.44 -2.59 19.87
CA LEU A 26 -16.42 -3.88 20.51
C LEU A 26 -16.73 -4.97 19.47
N ARG A 27 -15.76 -5.86 19.22
CA ARG A 27 -15.82 -6.79 18.08
C ARG A 27 -15.84 -8.25 18.52
N TYR A 28 -16.32 -9.14 17.68
CA TYR A 28 -16.32 -10.59 17.85
C TYR A 28 -16.94 -11.05 19.17
N PRO A 29 -18.15 -10.59 19.57
CA PRO A 29 -18.77 -11.03 20.81
C PRO A 29 -19.16 -12.50 20.73
N ALA A 30 -18.79 -13.27 21.77
CA ALA A 30 -19.12 -14.67 21.93
C ALA A 30 -19.70 -14.91 23.34
N ILE A 31 -20.98 -15.29 23.42
CA ILE A 31 -21.65 -15.58 24.70
C ILE A 31 -21.27 -16.98 25.18
N SER A 32 -21.05 -17.17 26.50
CA SER A 32 -20.75 -18.46 27.11
C SER A 32 -21.94 -19.44 27.00
N PRO A 33 -21.71 -20.76 26.99
CA PRO A 33 -22.77 -21.74 26.93
C PRO A 33 -23.84 -21.54 28.01
N ASP A 34 -23.45 -21.18 29.23
CA ASP A 34 -24.38 -20.93 30.37
C ASP A 34 -25.08 -19.57 30.31
N GLY A 35 -24.81 -18.74 29.27
CA GLY A 35 -25.43 -17.44 29.01
C GLY A 35 -25.02 -16.31 29.96
N LYS A 36 -23.98 -16.51 30.84
CA LYS A 36 -23.65 -15.52 31.89
C LYS A 36 -22.51 -14.58 31.55
N THR A 37 -21.66 -14.93 30.59
CA THR A 37 -20.44 -14.21 30.29
C THR A 37 -20.31 -14.01 28.79
N ILE A 38 -19.79 -12.87 28.36
CA ILE A 38 -19.51 -12.56 26.95
C ILE A 38 -18.02 -12.27 26.82
N LEU A 39 -17.37 -12.93 25.84
CA LEU A 39 -16.05 -12.58 25.33
C LEU A 39 -16.20 -11.57 24.21
N PHE A 40 -15.22 -10.70 24.04
CA PHE A 40 -15.15 -9.80 22.91
C PHE A 40 -13.71 -9.29 22.70
N ASN A 41 -13.41 -8.81 21.50
CA ASN A 41 -12.16 -8.11 21.21
C ASN A 41 -12.35 -6.60 21.42
N TYR A 42 -11.34 -5.98 22.04
CA TYR A 42 -11.21 -4.53 22.13
C TYR A 42 -9.74 -4.13 22.10
N LYS A 43 -9.37 -3.28 21.15
CA LYS A 43 -8.00 -2.78 20.96
C LYS A 43 -6.93 -3.88 20.82
N GLY A 44 -7.31 -5.01 20.21
CA GLY A 44 -6.41 -6.13 19.96
C GLY A 44 -6.29 -7.16 21.07
N ASP A 45 -6.98 -6.97 22.20
CA ASP A 45 -7.02 -7.93 23.30
C ASP A 45 -8.41 -8.57 23.48
N ILE A 46 -8.44 -9.79 24.02
CA ILE A 46 -9.69 -10.47 24.39
C ILE A 46 -10.12 -10.04 25.79
N TYR A 47 -11.36 -9.58 25.91
CA TYR A 47 -12.00 -9.18 27.16
C TYR A 47 -13.15 -10.10 27.50
N THR A 48 -13.54 -10.10 28.78
CA THR A 48 -14.74 -10.76 29.29
C THR A 48 -15.59 -9.76 30.07
N VAL A 49 -16.92 -9.87 29.91
CA VAL A 49 -17.91 -9.04 30.63
C VAL A 49 -19.11 -9.91 31.01
N PRO A 50 -19.81 -9.65 32.14
CA PRO A 50 -21.07 -10.31 32.44
C PRO A 50 -22.13 -10.05 31.35
N SER A 51 -22.94 -11.02 30.99
CA SER A 51 -23.99 -10.83 29.98
C SER A 51 -25.10 -9.84 30.39
N ALA A 52 -25.12 -9.46 31.68
CA ALA A 52 -25.96 -8.38 32.22
C ALA A 52 -25.34 -6.98 32.06
N GLY A 53 -24.10 -6.90 31.53
CA GLY A 53 -23.29 -5.68 31.49
C GLY A 53 -22.47 -5.44 32.73
N GLY A 54 -21.68 -4.36 32.72
CA GLY A 54 -20.83 -3.95 33.82
C GLY A 54 -19.34 -3.88 33.45
N ASP A 55 -18.47 -4.15 34.40
CA ASP A 55 -17.02 -4.02 34.24
C ASP A 55 -16.45 -5.17 33.43
N ALA A 56 -15.77 -4.84 32.33
CA ALA A 56 -15.05 -5.79 31.50
C ALA A 56 -13.62 -5.97 32.00
N ARG A 57 -13.12 -7.21 31.93
CA ARG A 57 -11.79 -7.60 32.33
C ARG A 57 -11.00 -8.15 31.15
N PRO A 58 -9.76 -7.69 30.88
CA PRO A 58 -8.91 -8.29 29.88
C PRO A 58 -8.52 -9.72 30.28
N LEU A 59 -8.55 -10.64 29.33
CA LEU A 59 -8.02 -11.99 29.45
C LEU A 59 -6.63 -12.12 28.83
N THR A 60 -6.40 -11.35 27.77
CA THR A 60 -5.09 -11.22 27.13
C THR A 60 -4.56 -9.80 27.30
N ILE A 61 -3.26 -9.66 27.25
CA ILE A 61 -2.53 -8.39 27.41
C ILE A 61 -1.26 -8.41 26.55
N SER A 62 -1.32 -9.01 25.37
CA SER A 62 -0.21 -9.10 24.42
C SER A 62 -0.02 -7.79 23.65
N GLU A 63 1.17 -7.53 23.11
CA GLU A 63 1.39 -6.44 22.14
C GLU A 63 0.88 -6.80 20.74
N THR A 64 0.46 -8.04 20.54
CA THR A 64 -0.05 -8.62 19.31
C THR A 64 -1.57 -8.50 19.23
N TYR A 65 -2.13 -8.86 18.09
CA TYR A 65 -3.57 -8.77 17.87
C TYR A 65 -4.24 -10.13 18.10
N GLU A 66 -5.28 -10.16 18.94
CA GLU A 66 -6.07 -11.34 19.26
C GLU A 66 -7.55 -11.10 18.94
N PHE A 67 -8.18 -12.03 18.21
CA PHE A 67 -9.56 -11.89 17.81
C PHE A 67 -10.29 -13.23 17.64
N ALA A 68 -11.58 -13.20 17.30
CA ALA A 68 -12.45 -14.33 17.06
C ALA A 68 -12.43 -15.36 18.23
N PRO A 69 -12.71 -14.95 19.48
CA PRO A 69 -12.77 -15.87 20.59
C PRO A 69 -13.99 -16.78 20.50
N VAL A 70 -13.81 -18.07 20.82
CA VAL A 70 -14.86 -19.07 20.89
C VAL A 70 -14.78 -19.85 22.20
N TRP A 71 -15.93 -20.24 22.74
CA TRP A 71 -16.03 -21.03 23.96
C TRP A 71 -15.97 -22.55 23.71
N SER A 72 -15.37 -23.32 24.62
CA SER A 72 -15.64 -24.76 24.73
C SER A 72 -17.08 -24.99 25.25
N HIS A 73 -17.68 -26.14 24.90
CA HIS A 73 -19.06 -26.47 25.31
C HIS A 73 -19.20 -26.58 26.83
N ASP A 74 -18.15 -27.02 27.51
CA ASP A 74 -18.11 -27.07 29.00
C ASP A 74 -17.86 -25.68 29.66
N GLY A 75 -17.62 -24.63 28.84
CA GLY A 75 -17.34 -23.28 29.32
C GLY A 75 -16.01 -23.09 30.03
N GLN A 76 -15.13 -24.13 30.05
CA GLN A 76 -13.88 -24.09 30.80
C GLN A 76 -12.69 -23.54 30.01
N LYS A 77 -12.80 -23.50 28.69
CA LYS A 77 -11.75 -23.04 27.79
C LYS A 77 -12.27 -22.05 26.77
N ILE A 78 -11.35 -21.25 26.23
CA ILE A 78 -11.56 -20.42 25.07
C ILE A 78 -10.49 -20.69 24.04
N ALA A 79 -10.83 -20.63 22.75
CA ALA A 79 -9.87 -20.58 21.67
C ALA A 79 -9.99 -19.24 20.95
N PHE A 80 -8.91 -18.74 20.39
CA PHE A 80 -8.86 -17.45 19.67
C PHE A 80 -7.71 -17.45 18.65
N ALA A 81 -7.76 -16.53 17.70
CA ALA A 81 -6.67 -16.29 16.75
C ALA A 81 -5.71 -15.23 17.33
N SER A 82 -4.40 -15.44 17.15
CA SER A 82 -3.36 -14.49 17.59
C SER A 82 -2.17 -14.47 16.64
N ASP A 83 -1.62 -13.27 16.34
CA ASP A 83 -0.46 -13.08 15.47
C ASP A 83 0.88 -13.00 16.23
N ARG A 84 0.97 -13.60 17.43
CA ARG A 84 2.18 -13.63 18.28
C ARG A 84 3.44 -14.13 17.57
N TYR A 85 3.28 -14.90 16.51
CA TYR A 85 4.37 -15.45 15.71
C TYR A 85 4.34 -14.99 14.26
N GLY A 86 3.71 -13.83 14.01
CA GLY A 86 3.76 -13.11 12.73
C GLY A 86 2.66 -13.45 11.71
N ASN A 87 1.90 -14.51 11.95
CA ASN A 87 0.65 -14.86 11.28
C ASN A 87 -0.37 -15.29 12.32
N PHE A 88 -1.64 -15.32 11.95
CA PHE A 88 -2.68 -15.74 12.88
C PHE A 88 -2.73 -17.25 13.04
N ASP A 89 -2.48 -17.70 14.26
CA ASP A 89 -2.58 -19.09 14.69
C ASP A 89 -3.71 -19.28 15.70
N VAL A 90 -4.16 -20.52 15.83
CA VAL A 90 -5.14 -20.90 16.87
C VAL A 90 -4.43 -21.08 18.20
N PHE A 91 -4.91 -20.37 19.21
CA PHE A 91 -4.50 -20.51 20.61
C PHE A 91 -5.66 -21.02 21.45
N VAL A 92 -5.35 -21.66 22.57
CA VAL A 92 -6.31 -22.09 23.59
C VAL A 92 -5.83 -21.71 24.98
N MET A 93 -6.74 -21.28 25.85
CA MET A 93 -6.47 -20.98 27.25
C MET A 93 -7.67 -21.31 28.15
N PRO A 94 -7.48 -21.39 29.50
CA PRO A 94 -8.59 -21.46 30.43
C PRO A 94 -9.51 -20.22 30.31
N SER A 95 -10.82 -20.40 30.43
CA SER A 95 -11.80 -19.30 30.33
C SER A 95 -11.66 -18.23 31.43
N GLY A 96 -11.09 -18.59 32.55
CA GLY A 96 -10.76 -17.66 33.64
C GLY A 96 -9.50 -16.83 33.43
N GLY A 97 -8.78 -17.01 32.33
CA GLY A 97 -7.47 -16.42 32.05
C GLY A 97 -6.34 -17.35 32.42
N GLY A 98 -5.11 -16.98 32.08
CA GLY A 98 -3.89 -17.76 32.30
C GLY A 98 -3.03 -17.84 31.03
N GLU A 99 -2.09 -18.77 30.98
CA GLU A 99 -1.21 -18.95 29.85
C GLU A 99 -1.97 -19.50 28.64
N ALA A 100 -1.84 -18.83 27.48
CA ALA A 100 -2.38 -19.27 26.22
C ALA A 100 -1.38 -20.21 25.52
N LYS A 101 -1.87 -21.36 25.09
CA LYS A 101 -1.10 -22.37 24.37
C LYS A 101 -1.36 -22.27 22.88
N ARG A 102 -0.32 -22.14 22.07
CA ARG A 102 -0.37 -22.24 20.61
C ARG A 102 -0.69 -23.68 20.18
N LEU A 103 -1.65 -23.85 19.28
CA LEU A 103 -2.07 -25.15 18.76
C LEU A 103 -1.61 -25.41 17.32
N THR A 104 -1.51 -24.35 16.51
CA THR A 104 -1.19 -24.43 15.07
C THR A 104 0.09 -23.65 14.74
N PHE A 105 0.73 -23.98 13.61
CA PHE A 105 2.09 -23.52 13.26
C PHE A 105 2.27 -23.35 11.75
N HIS A 106 1.21 -23.05 11.01
CA HIS A 106 1.27 -22.88 9.56
C HIS A 106 1.37 -21.39 9.21
N SER A 107 2.03 -21.04 8.11
CA SER A 107 2.22 -19.65 7.67
C SER A 107 0.95 -18.94 7.16
N THR A 108 -0.18 -19.66 7.03
CA THR A 108 -1.48 -19.06 6.68
C THR A 108 -2.23 -18.58 7.91
N THR A 109 -3.18 -17.67 7.69
CA THR A 109 -4.14 -17.24 8.73
C THR A 109 -5.07 -18.38 9.09
N GLU A 110 -5.23 -18.66 10.39
CA GLU A 110 -6.02 -19.73 10.97
C GLU A 110 -6.98 -19.16 12.02
N ILE A 111 -8.29 -19.26 11.75
CA ILE A 111 -9.33 -18.62 12.57
C ILE A 111 -10.21 -19.70 13.20
N PRO A 112 -10.31 -19.78 14.55
CA PRO A 112 -11.16 -20.76 15.21
C PRO A 112 -12.65 -20.47 14.97
N SER A 113 -13.44 -21.52 14.77
CA SER A 113 -14.90 -21.45 14.61
C SER A 113 -15.64 -22.02 15.82
N THR A 114 -15.22 -23.19 16.33
CA THR A 114 -15.88 -23.87 17.45
C THR A 114 -14.97 -24.97 18.04
N PHE A 115 -15.37 -25.53 19.16
CA PHE A 115 -14.80 -26.79 19.66
C PHE A 115 -15.58 -28.00 19.13
N THR A 116 -14.97 -29.20 19.14
CA THR A 116 -15.71 -30.44 19.02
C THR A 116 -16.61 -30.64 20.24
N ILE A 117 -17.72 -31.39 20.09
CA ILE A 117 -18.72 -31.56 21.19
C ILE A 117 -18.10 -32.14 22.46
N ASP A 118 -17.04 -32.92 22.36
CA ASP A 118 -16.30 -33.48 23.49
C ASP A 118 -15.17 -32.58 24.03
N ASP A 119 -15.07 -31.36 23.52
CA ASP A 119 -14.08 -30.32 23.86
C ASP A 119 -12.61 -30.78 23.73
N LYS A 120 -12.34 -31.82 22.89
CA LYS A 120 -10.97 -32.33 22.70
C LYS A 120 -10.22 -31.72 21.55
N ALA A 121 -10.90 -31.07 20.61
CA ALA A 121 -10.27 -30.36 19.49
C ALA A 121 -10.97 -29.04 19.20
N VAL A 122 -10.25 -28.13 18.54
CA VAL A 122 -10.75 -26.86 18.01
C VAL A 122 -10.88 -26.99 16.50
N LEU A 123 -12.05 -26.62 15.95
CA LEU A 123 -12.26 -26.44 14.53
C LEU A 123 -11.83 -25.02 14.16
N PHE A 124 -11.17 -24.92 13.01
CA PHE A 124 -10.70 -23.63 12.50
C PHE A 124 -10.73 -23.62 10.96
N SER A 125 -10.90 -22.44 10.40
CA SER A 125 -10.84 -22.21 8.95
C SER A 125 -9.44 -21.72 8.56
N ALA A 126 -8.92 -22.25 7.45
CA ALA A 126 -7.61 -21.89 6.93
C ALA A 126 -7.49 -22.21 5.44
N VAL A 127 -6.54 -21.54 4.77
CA VAL A 127 -6.10 -21.91 3.44
C VAL A 127 -4.88 -22.83 3.58
N ARG A 128 -5.11 -24.12 3.52
CA ARG A 128 -4.06 -25.16 3.54
C ARG A 128 -4.13 -25.99 2.26
N GLN A 129 -3.22 -26.94 2.13
CA GLN A 129 -3.23 -27.82 0.97
C GLN A 129 -4.36 -28.85 1.07
N ASP A 130 -5.14 -28.94 0.00
CA ASP A 130 -6.24 -29.89 -0.18
C ASP A 130 -5.78 -31.34 -0.24
N VAL A 131 -6.75 -32.25 -0.07
CA VAL A 131 -6.58 -33.65 -0.47
C VAL A 131 -6.50 -33.76 -2.01
N VAL A 132 -5.74 -34.73 -2.50
CA VAL A 132 -5.48 -34.92 -3.93
C VAL A 132 -6.73 -35.09 -4.79
N THR A 133 -7.83 -35.56 -4.21
CA THR A 133 -9.10 -35.81 -4.91
C THR A 133 -10.04 -34.59 -4.95
N ASN A 134 -9.71 -33.51 -4.29
CA ASN A 134 -10.56 -32.31 -4.19
C ASN A 134 -9.76 -31.02 -4.17
N ILE A 135 -8.87 -30.87 -5.13
CA ILE A 135 -8.09 -29.63 -5.28
C ILE A 135 -8.96 -28.59 -5.92
N GLN A 136 -9.09 -27.44 -5.25
CA GLN A 136 -9.81 -26.30 -5.77
C GLN A 136 -8.88 -25.32 -6.51
N PHE A 137 -9.41 -24.70 -7.56
CA PHE A 137 -8.71 -23.65 -8.29
C PHE A 137 -9.50 -22.34 -8.25
N PRO A 138 -8.84 -21.20 -7.98
CA PRO A 138 -7.39 -21.08 -7.72
C PRO A 138 -7.01 -21.53 -6.31
N ALA A 139 -6.03 -22.44 -6.24
CA ALA A 139 -5.49 -22.91 -4.97
C ALA A 139 -4.99 -21.74 -4.12
N GLY A 140 -5.24 -21.77 -2.82
CA GLY A 140 -4.76 -20.77 -1.88
C GLY A 140 -5.69 -19.58 -1.66
N LEU A 141 -6.91 -19.56 -2.21
CA LEU A 141 -7.87 -18.47 -2.02
C LEU A 141 -9.10 -18.84 -1.18
N MET A 142 -9.42 -20.12 -1.05
CA MET A 142 -10.62 -20.58 -0.34
C MET A 142 -10.26 -21.19 1.00
N ASN A 143 -10.83 -20.69 2.08
CA ASN A 143 -10.68 -21.27 3.40
C ASN A 143 -11.48 -22.56 3.51
N GLU A 144 -10.86 -23.62 4.04
CA GLU A 144 -11.49 -24.89 4.33
C GLU A 144 -11.46 -25.16 5.83
N LEU A 145 -12.16 -26.19 6.28
CA LEU A 145 -12.31 -26.48 7.70
C LEU A 145 -11.35 -27.60 8.15
N TYR A 146 -10.60 -27.27 9.19
CA TYR A 146 -9.64 -28.18 9.83
C TYR A 146 -9.95 -28.32 11.33
N SER A 147 -9.34 -29.30 11.96
CA SER A 147 -9.36 -29.49 13.42
C SER A 147 -7.97 -29.72 13.98
N VAL A 148 -7.72 -29.23 15.21
CA VAL A 148 -6.49 -29.46 15.97
C VAL A 148 -6.82 -29.87 17.41
N PRO A 149 -6.17 -30.93 17.97
CA PRO A 149 -6.40 -31.30 19.36
C PRO A 149 -6.01 -30.17 20.33
N VAL A 150 -6.80 -29.92 21.37
CA VAL A 150 -6.49 -28.91 22.43
C VAL A 150 -5.18 -29.20 23.17
N LYS A 151 -4.72 -30.46 23.15
CA LYS A 151 -3.38 -30.86 23.65
C LYS A 151 -2.25 -30.54 22.67
N GLY A 152 -2.58 -30.03 21.47
CA GLY A 152 -1.68 -29.91 20.33
C GLY A 152 -1.48 -31.25 19.62
N GLY A 153 -0.84 -31.21 18.46
CA GLY A 153 -0.56 -32.38 17.65
C GLY A 153 -0.97 -32.20 16.19
N LYS A 154 -1.29 -33.30 15.53
CA LYS A 154 -1.63 -33.31 14.10
C LYS A 154 -2.92 -32.56 13.83
N VAL A 155 -2.87 -31.67 12.84
CA VAL A 155 -4.05 -31.06 12.23
C VAL A 155 -4.69 -32.04 11.26
N SER A 156 -6.02 -32.11 11.24
CA SER A 156 -6.80 -32.93 10.31
C SER A 156 -7.81 -32.07 9.57
N GLN A 157 -8.01 -32.34 8.28
CA GLN A 157 -9.07 -31.69 7.49
C GLN A 157 -10.43 -32.28 7.89
N VAL A 158 -11.43 -31.43 8.11
CA VAL A 158 -12.80 -31.82 8.45
C VAL A 158 -13.70 -31.74 7.23
N LEU A 159 -13.63 -30.64 6.49
CA LEU A 159 -14.30 -30.45 5.21
C LEU A 159 -13.28 -30.00 4.17
N SER A 160 -13.39 -30.55 2.96
CA SER A 160 -12.61 -30.18 1.79
C SER A 160 -13.37 -29.25 0.85
N VAL A 161 -14.42 -28.63 1.34
CA VAL A 161 -15.17 -27.55 0.66
C VAL A 161 -14.96 -26.25 1.41
N PRO A 162 -15.02 -25.09 0.72
CA PRO A 162 -14.87 -23.82 1.39
C PRO A 162 -15.94 -23.62 2.48
N ALA A 163 -15.48 -23.37 3.71
CA ALA A 163 -16.35 -23.25 4.88
C ALA A 163 -15.79 -22.29 5.92
N LEU A 164 -16.65 -21.40 6.41
CA LEU A 164 -16.38 -20.47 7.50
C LEU A 164 -17.49 -20.54 8.56
N ASP A 165 -17.18 -20.07 9.76
CA ASP A 165 -18.10 -19.94 10.90
C ASP A 165 -18.93 -21.20 11.17
N ALA A 166 -18.22 -22.31 11.20
CA ALA A 166 -18.85 -23.63 11.38
C ALA A 166 -19.26 -23.86 12.83
N ALA A 167 -20.45 -24.47 13.04
CA ALA A 167 -20.96 -24.84 14.33
C ALA A 167 -21.58 -26.24 14.32
N PHE A 168 -21.35 -27.05 15.36
CA PHE A 168 -22.00 -28.36 15.54
C PHE A 168 -23.39 -28.20 16.12
N ASN A 169 -24.29 -29.18 15.79
CA ASN A 169 -25.48 -29.45 16.57
C ASN A 169 -25.12 -30.12 17.89
N SER A 170 -26.09 -30.29 18.83
CA SER A 170 -25.85 -30.82 20.17
C SER A 170 -25.29 -32.24 20.18
N THR A 171 -25.59 -33.05 19.16
CA THR A 171 -25.11 -34.43 19.05
C THR A 171 -23.81 -34.58 18.28
N GLY A 172 -23.34 -33.51 17.61
CA GLY A 172 -22.09 -33.51 16.82
C GLY A 172 -22.19 -34.32 15.51
N ASP A 173 -23.39 -34.69 15.08
CA ASP A 173 -23.61 -35.41 13.81
C ASP A 173 -23.94 -34.49 12.62
N LYS A 174 -24.19 -33.23 12.88
CA LYS A 174 -24.37 -32.19 11.83
C LYS A 174 -23.46 -30.98 12.08
N LEU A 175 -22.98 -30.42 11.00
CA LEU A 175 -22.15 -29.22 11.00
C LEU A 175 -22.78 -28.19 10.07
N ILE A 176 -23.18 -27.03 10.62
CA ILE A 176 -23.69 -25.89 9.84
C ILE A 176 -22.56 -24.89 9.60
N TYR A 177 -22.51 -24.29 8.42
CA TYR A 177 -21.47 -23.33 8.04
C TYR A 177 -21.96 -22.41 6.92
N HIS A 178 -21.25 -21.31 6.62
CA HIS A 178 -21.46 -20.62 5.34
C HIS A 178 -20.30 -20.91 4.38
N ASP A 179 -20.60 -20.92 3.08
CA ASP A 179 -19.61 -21.23 2.04
C ASP A 179 -18.83 -19.99 1.59
N ILE A 180 -17.83 -20.23 0.76
CA ILE A 180 -17.08 -19.20 0.01
C ILE A 180 -17.04 -19.68 -1.44
N LYS A 181 -17.58 -18.88 -2.38
CA LYS A 181 -17.62 -19.22 -3.81
C LYS A 181 -16.62 -18.42 -4.65
N GLY A 182 -16.06 -17.35 -4.10
CA GLY A 182 -15.15 -16.46 -4.80
C GLY A 182 -14.48 -15.47 -3.88
N TYR A 183 -13.61 -14.64 -4.48
CA TYR A 183 -12.92 -13.60 -3.75
C TYR A 183 -13.73 -12.31 -3.76
N GLU A 184 -14.34 -11.98 -2.63
CA GLU A 184 -15.04 -10.72 -2.40
C GLU A 184 -14.75 -10.21 -0.99
N SER A 185 -14.78 -8.89 -0.79
CA SER A 185 -14.59 -8.29 0.52
C SER A 185 -15.67 -8.75 1.51
N ASP A 186 -15.26 -9.23 2.68
CA ASP A 186 -16.17 -9.66 3.74
C ASP A 186 -17.05 -8.51 4.27
N TRP A 187 -16.63 -7.28 4.04
CA TRP A 187 -17.29 -6.07 4.52
C TRP A 187 -18.22 -5.43 3.48
N ARG A 188 -18.19 -5.89 2.22
CA ARG A 188 -19.11 -5.42 1.18
C ARG A 188 -20.54 -5.71 1.57
N LYS A 189 -21.42 -4.73 1.39
CA LYS A 189 -22.85 -4.79 1.70
C LYS A 189 -23.69 -4.77 0.42
N HIS A 190 -24.92 -5.26 0.52
CA HIS A 190 -25.88 -5.30 -0.59
C HIS A 190 -25.36 -6.04 -1.84
N HIS A 191 -24.41 -6.94 -1.62
CA HIS A 191 -23.81 -7.70 -2.70
C HIS A 191 -24.76 -8.77 -3.23
N VAL A 192 -25.01 -8.74 -4.52
CA VAL A 192 -25.82 -9.73 -5.24
C VAL A 192 -25.01 -10.23 -6.43
N SER A 193 -24.60 -11.48 -6.41
CA SER A 193 -23.89 -12.14 -7.51
C SER A 193 -23.83 -13.65 -7.32
N SER A 194 -23.21 -14.36 -8.24
CA SER A 194 -23.02 -15.83 -8.14
C SER A 194 -22.01 -16.26 -7.09
N VAL A 195 -21.29 -15.31 -6.44
CA VAL A 195 -20.29 -15.60 -5.40
C VAL A 195 -20.73 -15.19 -3.99
N THR A 196 -21.98 -14.74 -3.82
CA THR A 196 -22.57 -14.51 -2.49
C THR A 196 -22.61 -15.81 -1.68
N ARG A 197 -22.46 -15.66 -0.38
CA ARG A 197 -22.38 -16.79 0.56
C ARG A 197 -23.75 -17.31 0.90
N ASP A 198 -23.84 -18.63 1.06
CA ASP A 198 -25.05 -19.35 1.49
C ASP A 198 -24.78 -20.17 2.74
N ILE A 199 -25.84 -20.49 3.49
CA ILE A 199 -25.81 -21.40 4.62
C ILE A 199 -25.95 -22.84 4.13
N TRP A 200 -25.06 -23.69 4.58
CA TRP A 200 -25.02 -25.13 4.30
C TRP A 200 -24.99 -25.95 5.57
N VAL A 201 -25.47 -27.18 5.48
CA VAL A 201 -25.30 -28.20 6.52
C VAL A 201 -24.60 -29.43 5.92
N TYR A 202 -23.62 -29.95 6.67
CA TYR A 202 -22.98 -31.22 6.41
C TYR A 202 -23.43 -32.26 7.42
N ASP A 203 -23.98 -33.39 6.93
CA ASP A 203 -24.31 -34.56 7.76
C ASP A 203 -23.04 -35.43 7.86
N MET A 204 -22.51 -35.58 9.09
CA MET A 204 -21.29 -36.31 9.37
C MET A 204 -21.41 -37.81 9.17
N LYS A 205 -22.65 -38.37 9.31
CA LYS A 205 -22.96 -39.80 9.15
C LYS A 205 -23.16 -40.17 7.71
N GLU A 206 -24.06 -39.40 7.03
CA GLU A 206 -24.39 -39.64 5.63
C GLU A 206 -23.34 -39.07 4.66
N LYS A 207 -22.41 -38.28 5.16
CA LYS A 207 -21.37 -37.56 4.36
C LYS A 207 -21.97 -36.77 3.21
N SER A 208 -23.07 -36.09 3.48
CA SER A 208 -23.84 -35.33 2.50
C SER A 208 -23.97 -33.87 2.85
N TYR A 209 -24.02 -33.04 1.81
CA TYR A 209 -24.16 -31.59 1.92
C TYR A 209 -25.56 -31.16 1.50
N SER A 210 -26.17 -30.22 2.21
CA SER A 210 -27.44 -29.61 1.86
C SER A 210 -27.38 -28.11 2.03
N GLN A 211 -27.77 -27.37 1.00
CA GLN A 211 -27.92 -25.93 1.04
C GLN A 211 -29.22 -25.56 1.78
N LEU A 212 -29.11 -24.64 2.74
CA LEU A 212 -30.21 -24.22 3.60
C LEU A 212 -30.78 -22.86 3.22
N SER A 213 -29.95 -21.93 2.78
CA SER A 213 -30.38 -20.61 2.34
C SER A 213 -30.34 -20.48 0.82
N ARG A 214 -31.15 -19.57 0.26
CA ARG A 214 -31.27 -19.36 -1.19
C ARG A 214 -31.53 -17.89 -1.54
N PHE A 215 -31.21 -16.98 -0.63
CA PHE A 215 -31.24 -15.57 -0.93
C PHE A 215 -30.13 -15.25 -1.93
N GLU A 216 -30.38 -14.38 -2.92
CA GLU A 216 -29.39 -14.03 -3.94
C GLU A 216 -28.25 -13.14 -3.38
N GLY A 217 -28.43 -12.57 -2.19
CA GLY A 217 -27.41 -11.81 -1.45
C GLY A 217 -26.66 -12.67 -0.44
N GLU A 218 -26.13 -12.03 0.61
CA GLU A 218 -25.23 -12.64 1.59
C GLU A 218 -25.98 -13.22 2.80
N ASP A 219 -25.73 -14.51 3.09
CA ASP A 219 -26.14 -15.23 4.28
C ASP A 219 -24.93 -15.76 5.03
N ARG A 220 -24.79 -15.46 6.35
CA ARG A 220 -23.56 -15.72 7.09
C ARG A 220 -23.78 -16.13 8.56
N ASN A 221 -22.72 -16.54 9.24
CA ASN A 221 -22.65 -16.80 10.69
C ASN A 221 -23.78 -17.67 11.23
N PRO A 222 -23.99 -18.90 10.74
CA PRO A 222 -25.05 -19.74 11.22
C PRO A 222 -24.75 -20.34 12.59
N VAL A 223 -25.77 -20.48 13.45
CA VAL A 223 -25.71 -21.18 14.73
C VAL A 223 -26.99 -22.01 14.94
N PHE A 224 -26.84 -23.26 15.38
CA PHE A 224 -28.01 -24.09 15.69
C PHE A 224 -28.82 -23.53 16.87
N ASP A 225 -30.14 -23.76 16.87
CA ASP A 225 -31.01 -23.63 18.03
C ASP A 225 -30.84 -24.88 18.94
N SER A 226 -31.22 -24.81 20.19
CA SER A 226 -31.10 -25.92 21.14
C SER A 226 -31.97 -27.13 20.78
N ASN A 227 -32.90 -27.03 19.83
CA ASN A 227 -33.72 -28.14 19.32
C ASN A 227 -33.09 -28.95 18.19
N ASP A 228 -31.88 -28.55 17.70
CA ASP A 228 -31.13 -29.17 16.60
C ASP A 228 -31.81 -29.21 15.21
N ASP A 229 -33.03 -28.68 15.09
CA ASP A 229 -33.73 -28.52 13.81
C ASP A 229 -33.72 -27.06 13.33
N ASP A 230 -33.96 -26.11 14.23
CA ASP A 230 -33.90 -24.68 13.92
C ASP A 230 -32.45 -24.16 13.95
N PHE A 231 -32.22 -23.10 13.22
CA PHE A 231 -30.93 -22.36 13.23
C PHE A 231 -31.13 -20.87 13.04
N TYR A 232 -30.21 -20.08 13.59
CA TYR A 232 -30.15 -18.63 13.39
C TYR A 232 -28.99 -18.31 12.47
N TYR A 233 -29.09 -17.25 11.68
CA TYR A 233 -28.04 -16.78 10.79
C TYR A 233 -28.19 -15.27 10.50
N LEU A 234 -27.21 -14.65 9.92
CA LEU A 234 -27.23 -13.26 9.47
C LEU A 234 -27.56 -13.21 7.97
N SER A 235 -28.57 -12.41 7.59
CA SER A 235 -28.99 -12.21 6.20
C SER A 235 -29.23 -10.74 5.89
N GLU A 236 -28.94 -10.33 4.65
CA GLU A 236 -29.27 -9.01 4.10
C GLU A 236 -30.62 -8.98 3.38
N GLU A 237 -31.46 -10.01 3.46
CA GLU A 237 -32.71 -10.16 2.70
C GLU A 237 -33.60 -8.92 2.81
N ASN A 238 -33.61 -8.23 3.96
CA ASN A 238 -34.41 -7.03 4.21
C ASN A 238 -33.58 -5.72 4.12
N GLY A 239 -32.47 -5.71 3.36
CA GLY A 239 -31.70 -4.54 3.02
C GLY A 239 -30.55 -4.17 3.97
N SER A 240 -30.39 -4.92 5.09
CA SER A 240 -29.21 -4.83 5.99
C SER A 240 -29.09 -6.13 6.75
N PHE A 241 -27.89 -6.55 7.12
CA PHE A 241 -27.73 -7.76 7.93
C PHE A 241 -28.52 -7.68 9.22
N ASN A 242 -29.42 -8.64 9.39
CA ASN A 242 -30.22 -8.89 10.57
C ASN A 242 -30.16 -10.37 10.94
N VAL A 243 -30.56 -10.70 12.16
CA VAL A 243 -30.70 -12.10 12.57
C VAL A 243 -31.99 -12.67 11.98
N PHE A 244 -31.86 -13.77 11.26
CA PHE A 244 -32.95 -14.59 10.73
C PHE A 244 -32.96 -15.95 11.42
N LYS A 245 -34.10 -16.62 11.39
CA LYS A 245 -34.32 -17.98 11.86
C LYS A 245 -34.93 -18.81 10.75
N SER A 246 -34.46 -20.06 10.58
CA SER A 246 -35.02 -21.07 9.70
C SER A 246 -34.89 -22.45 10.35
N SER A 247 -35.27 -23.55 9.64
CA SER A 247 -35.11 -24.91 10.13
C SER A 247 -34.56 -25.86 9.07
N LEU A 248 -33.94 -26.96 9.53
CA LEU A 248 -33.43 -28.00 8.62
C LEU A 248 -34.59 -28.74 7.93
N SER A 249 -35.71 -28.93 8.65
CA SER A 249 -36.90 -29.61 8.14
C SER A 249 -37.68 -28.79 7.10
N ASN A 250 -37.62 -27.46 7.16
CA ASN A 250 -38.27 -26.54 6.20
C ASN A 250 -37.44 -25.29 5.96
N PRO A 251 -36.30 -25.39 5.25
CA PRO A 251 -35.37 -24.27 5.08
C PRO A 251 -35.90 -23.11 4.23
N SER A 252 -37.03 -23.31 3.52
CA SER A 252 -37.69 -22.24 2.75
C SER A 252 -38.56 -21.31 3.62
N GLN A 253 -38.83 -21.68 4.87
CA GLN A 253 -39.56 -20.83 5.80
C GLN A 253 -38.60 -20.09 6.71
N THR A 254 -38.40 -18.81 6.42
CA THR A 254 -37.54 -17.90 7.17
C THR A 254 -38.37 -16.93 8.02
N SER A 255 -37.79 -16.45 9.11
CA SER A 255 -38.38 -15.39 9.93
C SER A 255 -37.30 -14.42 10.37
N GLU A 256 -37.56 -13.13 10.17
CA GLU A 256 -36.70 -12.05 10.64
C GLU A 256 -36.85 -11.86 12.16
N ILE A 257 -35.75 -11.94 12.89
CA ILE A 257 -35.73 -11.84 14.37
C ILE A 257 -35.35 -10.44 14.84
N THR A 258 -34.50 -9.72 14.09
CA THR A 258 -34.09 -8.33 14.37
C THR A 258 -34.38 -7.44 13.17
N GLN A 259 -34.59 -6.13 13.37
CA GLN A 259 -35.03 -5.20 12.33
C GLN A 259 -34.19 -3.90 12.35
N PHE A 260 -32.90 -4.04 12.41
CA PHE A 260 -31.97 -2.91 12.29
C PHE A 260 -31.91 -2.40 10.84
N LYS A 261 -31.87 -1.08 10.65
CA LYS A 261 -32.02 -0.47 9.32
C LYS A 261 -30.75 0.19 8.77
N LYS A 262 -29.86 0.71 9.64
CA LYS A 262 -28.77 1.60 9.23
C LYS A 262 -27.42 0.89 9.10
N HIS A 263 -27.15 -0.01 10.00
CA HIS A 263 -25.88 -0.71 10.08
C HIS A 263 -26.10 -2.22 10.12
N PRO A 264 -25.11 -3.03 9.74
CA PRO A 264 -25.23 -4.48 9.77
C PRO A 264 -25.11 -5.02 11.19
N VAL A 265 -25.86 -6.07 11.48
CA VAL A 265 -25.58 -6.99 12.58
C VAL A 265 -24.38 -7.86 12.20
N ARG A 266 -23.44 -8.09 13.13
CA ARG A 266 -22.22 -8.85 12.92
C ARG A 266 -21.96 -9.85 14.05
N PHE A 267 -21.22 -10.91 13.78
CA PHE A 267 -20.64 -11.84 14.79
C PHE A 267 -21.68 -12.49 15.69
N LEU A 268 -22.59 -13.25 15.10
CA LEU A 268 -23.65 -13.94 15.83
C LEU A 268 -23.10 -15.11 16.66
N SER A 269 -23.46 -15.20 17.94
CA SER A 269 -23.23 -16.32 18.83
C SER A 269 -24.46 -16.63 19.68
N ARG A 270 -24.52 -17.83 20.31
CA ARG A 270 -25.68 -18.32 21.01
C ARG A 270 -25.30 -19.07 22.31
N ALA A 271 -26.04 -18.86 23.39
CA ALA A 271 -26.00 -19.65 24.62
C ALA A 271 -26.97 -20.84 24.57
N ASP A 272 -26.84 -21.82 25.49
CA ASP A 272 -27.66 -23.04 25.51
C ASP A 272 -29.14 -22.77 25.75
N ASP A 273 -29.50 -21.66 26.38
CA ASP A 273 -30.87 -21.18 26.57
C ASP A 273 -31.43 -20.43 25.36
N ASN A 274 -30.72 -20.44 24.21
CA ASN A 274 -31.02 -19.69 23.00
C ASN A 274 -30.94 -18.16 23.13
N THR A 275 -30.29 -17.64 24.15
CA THR A 275 -29.93 -16.24 24.20
C THR A 275 -28.86 -15.97 23.10
N LEU A 276 -29.16 -15.08 22.18
CA LEU A 276 -28.27 -14.64 21.12
C LEU A 276 -27.44 -13.47 21.58
N CYS A 277 -26.20 -13.41 21.09
CA CYS A 277 -25.31 -12.29 21.27
C CYS A 277 -24.69 -11.91 19.91
N PHE A 278 -24.63 -10.61 19.63
CA PHE A 278 -24.11 -10.09 18.37
C PHE A 278 -23.61 -8.65 18.54
N SER A 279 -22.85 -8.17 17.57
CA SER A 279 -22.44 -6.77 17.48
C SER A 279 -23.35 -5.99 16.53
N TYR A 280 -23.67 -4.78 16.88
CA TYR A 280 -24.32 -3.79 16.02
C TYR A 280 -23.67 -2.43 16.23
N HIS A 281 -23.15 -1.85 15.16
CA HIS A 281 -22.53 -0.54 15.15
C HIS A 281 -21.45 -0.34 16.25
N GLY A 282 -20.54 -1.31 16.35
CA GLY A 282 -19.43 -1.29 17.32
C GLY A 282 -19.81 -1.53 18.77
N GLU A 283 -21.07 -1.89 19.07
CA GLU A 283 -21.59 -2.19 20.38
C GLU A 283 -22.13 -3.62 20.47
N ILE A 284 -22.19 -4.19 21.67
CA ILE A 284 -22.68 -5.56 21.92
C ILE A 284 -24.15 -5.53 22.30
N TYR A 285 -24.92 -6.47 21.74
CA TYR A 285 -26.33 -6.70 22.04
C TYR A 285 -26.55 -8.15 22.45
N THR A 286 -27.54 -8.34 23.33
CA THR A 286 -28.09 -9.66 23.65
C THR A 286 -29.58 -9.72 23.31
N LEU A 287 -30.06 -10.89 22.94
CA LEU A 287 -31.45 -11.12 22.59
C LEU A 287 -31.94 -12.44 23.15
N LYS A 288 -32.86 -12.40 24.13
CA LYS A 288 -33.49 -13.60 24.67
C LYS A 288 -34.62 -14.08 23.74
N PRO A 289 -34.92 -15.38 23.70
CA PRO A 289 -36.03 -15.92 22.92
C PRO A 289 -37.32 -15.13 23.13
N GLY A 290 -37.94 -14.66 22.03
CA GLY A 290 -39.19 -13.88 22.06
C GLY A 290 -39.09 -12.48 22.64
N GLY A 291 -37.87 -12.01 23.01
CA GLY A 291 -37.61 -10.64 23.49
C GLY A 291 -37.26 -9.66 22.36
N SER A 292 -36.80 -8.50 22.76
CA SER A 292 -36.22 -7.51 21.87
C SER A 292 -34.69 -7.39 22.13
N PRO A 293 -33.87 -6.98 21.14
CA PRO A 293 -32.44 -6.74 21.34
C PRO A 293 -32.20 -5.73 22.48
N VAL A 294 -31.28 -6.07 23.37
CA VAL A 294 -30.90 -5.23 24.52
C VAL A 294 -29.41 -4.89 24.36
N LYS A 295 -29.09 -3.61 24.31
CA LYS A 295 -27.72 -3.11 24.28
C LYS A 295 -27.04 -3.38 25.62
N LEU A 296 -25.84 -3.93 25.57
CA LEU A 296 -25.02 -4.22 26.73
C LEU A 296 -24.26 -2.95 27.16
N GLY A 297 -24.39 -2.55 28.43
CA GLY A 297 -23.56 -1.51 29.03
C GLY A 297 -22.20 -2.10 29.41
N VAL A 298 -21.11 -1.65 28.78
CA VAL A 298 -19.74 -2.14 29.04
C VAL A 298 -18.88 -1.02 29.61
N ASN A 299 -18.21 -1.29 30.73
CA ASN A 299 -17.20 -0.40 31.31
C ASN A 299 -15.83 -1.04 31.19
N ILE A 300 -14.85 -0.32 30.64
CA ILE A 300 -13.45 -0.78 30.59
C ILE A 300 -12.64 0.07 31.54
N ALA A 301 -12.27 -0.51 32.68
CA ALA A 301 -11.43 0.10 33.72
C ALA A 301 -9.99 -0.45 33.62
N ALA A 302 -9.39 -0.35 32.44
CA ALA A 302 -8.02 -0.73 32.23
C ALA A 302 -7.18 0.47 31.79
N ASP A 303 -5.96 0.57 32.32
CA ASP A 303 -4.97 1.49 31.78
C ASP A 303 -4.62 1.03 30.36
N GLY A 304 -5.15 1.75 29.39
CA GLY A 304 -4.99 1.39 27.98
C GLY A 304 -3.53 1.46 27.57
N ARG A 305 -3.00 0.39 27.00
CA ARG A 305 -1.70 0.37 26.35
C ARG A 305 -1.71 1.17 25.06
N SER A 306 -2.02 2.42 25.12
CA SER A 306 -1.96 3.28 23.97
C SER A 306 -0.75 4.19 24.07
N ASN A 307 0.43 3.64 23.81
CA ASN A 307 1.53 4.52 23.42
C ASN A 307 1.21 5.00 22.01
N LEU A 308 0.48 6.12 21.94
CA LEU A 308 0.05 6.73 20.68
C LEU A 308 1.23 7.39 19.95
N ASP A 309 2.30 7.69 20.67
CA ASP A 309 3.53 8.24 20.12
C ASP A 309 4.59 7.14 20.04
N LYS A 310 5.13 6.93 18.84
CA LYS A 310 6.20 5.98 18.57
C LYS A 310 7.42 6.70 18.03
N ILE A 311 8.59 6.39 18.55
CA ILE A 311 9.86 6.81 17.93
C ILE A 311 10.17 5.80 16.85
N VAL A 312 10.25 6.25 15.60
CA VAL A 312 10.57 5.41 14.44
C VAL A 312 11.91 5.85 13.85
N PRO A 313 12.80 4.91 13.50
CA PRO A 313 14.04 5.25 12.80
C PRO A 313 13.74 5.69 11.37
N VAL A 314 14.47 6.70 10.89
CA VAL A 314 14.43 7.19 9.52
C VAL A 314 15.71 6.74 8.83
N ASN A 315 15.71 5.52 8.29
CA ASN A 315 16.86 4.89 7.67
C ASN A 315 16.52 4.06 6.43
N ASP A 316 15.25 3.76 6.21
CA ASP A 316 14.70 3.08 5.04
C ASP A 316 13.20 3.40 4.92
N GLY A 317 12.53 2.84 3.89
CA GLY A 317 11.10 3.07 3.66
C GLY A 317 10.81 4.41 2.97
N PHE A 318 11.80 5.00 2.28
CA PHE A 318 11.60 6.22 1.50
C PHE A 318 10.73 5.93 0.28
N THR A 319 9.81 6.85 -0.01
CA THR A 319 8.87 6.72 -1.14
C THR A 319 9.24 7.59 -2.33
N GLU A 320 9.95 8.67 -2.12
CA GLU A 320 10.46 9.58 -3.13
C GLU A 320 11.86 10.05 -2.74
N MET A 321 12.70 10.37 -3.72
CA MET A 321 14.04 10.93 -3.50
C MET A 321 14.42 11.83 -4.67
N LYS A 322 15.04 13.00 -4.39
CA LYS A 322 15.61 13.91 -5.36
C LYS A 322 16.96 14.43 -4.89
N LEU A 323 17.92 14.46 -5.80
CA LEU A 323 19.25 15.03 -5.55
C LEU A 323 19.19 16.56 -5.61
N SER A 324 19.97 17.24 -4.79
CA SER A 324 20.12 18.70 -4.90
C SER A 324 20.96 19.06 -6.13
N PRO A 325 20.75 20.24 -6.74
CA PRO A 325 21.50 20.66 -7.94
C PRO A 325 23.03 20.69 -7.79
N ASN A 326 23.51 20.79 -6.56
CA ASN A 326 24.94 20.83 -6.25
C ASN A 326 25.51 19.48 -5.78
N ASP A 327 24.76 18.39 -5.83
CA ASP A 327 25.13 17.03 -5.42
C ASP A 327 25.60 16.89 -3.96
N LYS A 328 25.19 17.79 -3.04
CA LYS A 328 25.63 17.76 -1.63
C LYS A 328 24.62 17.18 -0.69
N GLU A 329 23.34 17.23 -1.06
CA GLU A 329 22.24 16.73 -0.26
C GLU A 329 21.18 16.11 -1.15
N PHE A 330 20.29 15.32 -0.57
CA PHE A 330 19.10 14.81 -1.23
C PHE A 330 17.89 14.97 -0.31
N VAL A 331 16.77 15.30 -0.92
CA VAL A 331 15.46 15.34 -0.28
C VAL A 331 14.74 14.03 -0.51
N TYR A 332 13.99 13.56 0.47
CA TYR A 332 13.19 12.34 0.37
C TYR A 332 11.94 12.41 1.24
N ILE A 333 10.96 11.58 0.89
CA ILE A 333 9.72 11.44 1.64
C ILE A 333 9.77 10.17 2.47
N PHE A 334 9.49 10.31 3.77
CA PHE A 334 9.33 9.19 4.70
C PHE A 334 8.02 9.35 5.46
N ARG A 335 7.08 8.40 5.29
CA ARG A 335 5.74 8.41 5.88
C ARG A 335 4.99 9.73 5.66
N GLY A 336 5.06 10.28 4.47
CA GLY A 336 4.40 11.52 4.11
C GLY A 336 5.09 12.81 4.59
N GLU A 337 6.27 12.73 5.19
CA GLU A 337 7.04 13.86 5.70
C GLU A 337 8.31 14.07 4.89
N ILE A 338 8.72 15.32 4.72
CA ILE A 338 9.92 15.70 3.99
C ILE A 338 11.14 15.67 4.91
N PHE A 339 12.17 15.00 4.46
CA PHE A 339 13.50 14.95 5.09
C PHE A 339 14.59 15.33 4.10
N VAL A 340 15.71 15.84 4.60
CA VAL A 340 16.91 16.10 3.82
C VAL A 340 18.11 15.49 4.53
N SER A 341 18.98 14.85 3.76
CA SER A 341 20.24 14.28 4.25
C SER A 341 21.40 14.67 3.35
N SER A 342 22.62 14.76 3.93
CA SER A 342 23.85 14.83 3.14
C SER A 342 24.06 13.57 2.31
N VAL A 343 24.55 13.70 1.08
CA VAL A 343 24.92 12.55 0.21
C VAL A 343 26.03 11.68 0.79
N GLU A 344 26.81 12.18 1.74
CA GLU A 344 27.81 11.43 2.48
C GLU A 344 27.20 10.67 3.67
N GLY A 345 25.91 10.89 3.96
CA GLY A 345 25.19 10.33 5.08
C GLY A 345 25.53 10.99 6.41
N GLY A 346 24.95 10.46 7.49
CA GLY A 346 25.24 10.85 8.88
C GLY A 346 24.45 12.03 9.42
N VAL A 347 24.10 13.03 8.63
CA VAL A 347 23.30 14.19 9.06
C VAL A 347 21.97 14.18 8.32
N THR A 348 20.90 14.13 9.12
CA THR A 348 19.53 14.11 8.61
C THR A 348 18.72 15.19 9.31
N ARG A 349 17.92 15.92 8.56
CA ARG A 349 17.00 16.91 9.09
C ARG A 349 15.57 16.63 8.63
N ARG A 350 14.61 16.61 9.55
CA ARG A 350 13.20 16.67 9.26
C ARG A 350 12.83 18.09 8.85
N ILE A 351 12.19 18.23 7.70
CA ILE A 351 11.81 19.53 7.13
C ILE A 351 10.37 19.87 7.49
N THR A 352 9.44 18.91 7.36
CA THR A 352 8.04 19.04 7.76
C THR A 352 7.75 18.24 9.03
N ASN A 353 6.70 18.62 9.76
CA ASN A 353 6.22 17.94 10.96
C ASN A 353 4.71 18.16 11.06
N THR A 354 3.98 17.49 10.21
CA THR A 354 2.54 17.65 10.03
C THR A 354 1.84 16.29 10.14
N PRO A 355 0.53 16.22 10.36
CA PRO A 355 -0.22 14.98 10.24
C PRO A 355 -0.57 14.67 8.77
N TRP A 356 -0.33 15.59 7.85
CA TRP A 356 -0.73 15.48 6.43
C TRP A 356 0.31 14.73 5.62
N GLN A 357 -0.06 14.36 4.41
CA GLN A 357 0.86 13.78 3.44
C GLN A 357 1.48 14.88 2.58
N GLU A 358 2.81 14.93 2.53
CA GLU A 358 3.60 15.67 1.57
C GLU A 358 4.11 14.74 0.47
N ARG A 359 4.14 15.23 -0.79
CA ARG A 359 4.57 14.48 -1.97
C ARG A 359 5.20 15.37 -3.03
N SER A 360 5.84 14.73 -4.02
CA SER A 360 6.35 15.38 -5.24
C SER A 360 7.25 16.56 -4.92
N VAL A 361 8.25 16.30 -4.07
CA VAL A 361 9.20 17.34 -3.65
C VAL A 361 10.31 17.54 -4.67
N SER A 362 10.64 18.80 -4.99
CA SER A 362 11.79 19.14 -5.84
C SER A 362 12.55 20.36 -5.31
N PHE A 363 13.84 20.45 -5.64
CA PHE A 363 14.67 21.61 -5.33
C PHE A 363 14.47 22.74 -6.34
N SER A 364 14.64 23.98 -5.86
CA SER A 364 14.91 25.11 -6.76
C SER A 364 16.32 24.96 -7.38
N PRO A 365 16.59 25.57 -8.56
CA PRO A 365 17.89 25.45 -9.23
C PRO A 365 19.08 25.94 -8.39
N ASP A 366 18.86 26.88 -7.47
CA ASP A 366 19.88 27.35 -6.53
C ASP A 366 20.06 26.45 -5.29
N GLY A 367 19.25 25.40 -5.16
CA GLY A 367 19.28 24.44 -4.05
C GLY A 367 18.79 25.02 -2.71
N ARG A 368 18.23 26.23 -2.67
CA ARG A 368 17.87 26.93 -1.42
C ARG A 368 16.39 26.87 -1.07
N SER A 369 15.56 26.36 -1.98
CA SER A 369 14.13 26.17 -1.77
C SER A 369 13.71 24.78 -2.22
N LEU A 370 12.64 24.29 -1.58
CA LEU A 370 11.90 23.10 -2.00
C LEU A 370 10.49 23.52 -2.39
N VAL A 371 9.95 22.91 -3.42
CA VAL A 371 8.52 22.97 -3.75
C VAL A 371 7.93 21.58 -3.62
N TYR A 372 6.71 21.47 -3.09
CA TYR A 372 6.05 20.19 -2.84
C TYR A 372 4.53 20.34 -2.80
N ALA A 373 3.81 19.24 -2.98
CA ALA A 373 2.37 19.19 -2.76
C ALA A 373 2.08 18.62 -1.36
N ALA A 374 1.07 19.16 -0.68
CA ALA A 374 0.59 18.65 0.61
C ALA A 374 -0.93 18.65 0.67
N GLU A 375 -1.52 17.57 1.18
CA GLU A 375 -2.96 17.45 1.39
C GLU A 375 -3.34 18.05 2.75
N LYS A 376 -3.39 19.37 2.78
CA LYS A 376 -3.77 20.12 3.98
C LYS A 376 -5.27 20.40 4.01
N ASP A 377 -5.89 20.13 5.15
CA ASP A 377 -7.32 20.33 5.39
C ASP A 377 -8.23 19.55 4.43
N THR A 378 -8.54 20.08 3.25
CA THR A 378 -9.53 19.48 2.34
C THR A 378 -9.04 19.25 0.91
N SER A 379 -7.87 19.75 0.54
CA SER A 379 -7.33 19.65 -0.82
C SER A 379 -5.81 19.51 -0.84
N TRP A 380 -5.30 19.04 -1.97
CA TRP A 380 -3.89 19.10 -2.30
C TRP A 380 -3.53 20.50 -2.79
N ASP A 381 -2.57 21.12 -2.13
CA ASP A 381 -2.07 22.46 -2.45
C ASP A 381 -0.56 22.44 -2.63
N VAL A 382 -0.01 23.43 -3.31
CA VAL A 382 1.44 23.59 -3.51
C VAL A 382 2.04 24.56 -2.51
N TYR A 383 3.09 24.10 -1.85
CA TYR A 383 3.85 24.84 -0.86
C TYR A 383 5.31 24.98 -1.27
N THR A 384 5.96 26.02 -0.74
CA THR A 384 7.40 26.18 -0.80
C THR A 384 7.98 26.26 0.60
N ILE A 385 9.19 25.76 0.76
CA ILE A 385 9.97 25.91 1.98
C ILE A 385 11.40 26.31 1.62
N SER A 386 11.95 27.35 2.26
CA SER A 386 13.24 27.90 1.92
C SER A 386 14.14 28.08 3.14
N ILE A 387 15.45 28.05 2.93
CA ILE A 387 16.46 28.38 3.92
C ILE A 387 16.43 29.90 4.17
N ALA A 388 16.08 30.30 5.41
CA ALA A 388 15.85 31.72 5.73
C ALA A 388 17.14 32.55 5.90
N ARG A 389 18.28 31.91 6.19
CA ARG A 389 19.55 32.57 6.47
C ARG A 389 20.50 32.40 5.30
N GLU A 390 21.07 33.50 4.84
CA GLU A 390 22.01 33.50 3.69
C GLU A 390 23.29 32.72 3.98
N GLU A 391 23.78 32.77 5.21
CA GLU A 391 24.98 32.06 5.65
C GLU A 391 24.83 30.54 5.77
N GLU A 392 23.61 30.00 5.72
CA GLU A 392 23.34 28.56 5.79
C GLU A 392 23.23 28.01 4.36
N PRO A 393 24.20 27.21 3.87
CA PRO A 393 24.22 26.81 2.46
C PRO A 393 23.32 25.64 2.10
N TYR A 394 22.97 24.76 3.09
CA TYR A 394 22.26 23.51 2.84
C TYR A 394 21.13 23.27 3.84
N PHE A 395 20.09 22.55 3.42
CA PHE A 395 18.97 22.20 4.27
C PHE A 395 19.36 21.36 5.48
N TYR A 396 20.25 20.38 5.31
CA TYR A 396 20.61 19.48 6.42
C TYR A 396 21.37 20.18 7.56
N VAL A 397 21.92 21.37 7.34
CA VAL A 397 22.57 22.19 8.38
C VAL A 397 21.80 23.48 8.69
N SER A 398 20.71 23.77 7.99
CA SER A 398 19.96 25.00 8.22
C SER A 398 19.27 24.97 9.58
N THR A 399 19.10 26.16 10.20
CA THR A 399 18.48 26.28 11.53
C THR A 399 17.07 26.87 11.45
N VAL A 400 16.81 27.74 10.47
CA VAL A 400 15.54 28.42 10.28
C VAL A 400 15.04 28.20 8.85
N LEU A 401 13.83 27.70 8.73
CA LEU A 401 13.14 27.52 7.47
C LEU A 401 11.93 28.44 7.39
N LYS A 402 11.61 28.91 6.18
CA LYS A 402 10.43 29.71 5.87
C LYS A 402 9.51 28.90 4.95
N GLN A 403 8.32 28.57 5.42
CA GLN A 403 7.30 27.87 4.64
C GLN A 403 6.24 28.87 4.15
N GLU A 404 5.82 28.75 2.90
CA GLU A 404 4.79 29.58 2.29
C GLU A 404 3.85 28.73 1.42
N SER A 405 2.58 29.09 1.37
CA SER A 405 1.64 28.55 0.38
C SER A 405 1.90 29.26 -0.95
N LEU A 406 2.18 28.51 -1.99
CA LEU A 406 2.39 29.04 -3.34
C LEU A 406 1.08 29.04 -4.14
N ILE A 407 0.35 27.93 -4.10
CA ILE A 407 -0.93 27.75 -4.76
C ILE A 407 -1.84 27.02 -3.77
N ALA A 408 -2.99 27.61 -3.47
CA ALA A 408 -4.03 27.01 -2.66
C ALA A 408 -5.37 27.49 -3.23
N THR A 409 -6.06 26.62 -3.94
CA THR A 409 -7.33 26.92 -4.59
C THR A 409 -8.42 25.93 -4.16
N GLY A 410 -9.57 25.95 -4.80
CA GLY A 410 -10.59 24.92 -4.57
C GLY A 410 -10.41 23.67 -5.43
N ALA A 411 -9.38 23.65 -6.31
CA ALA A 411 -8.95 22.49 -7.09
C ALA A 411 -7.83 21.77 -6.34
N GLU A 412 -7.44 20.61 -6.81
CA GLU A 412 -6.29 19.86 -6.27
C GLU A 412 -5.04 20.13 -7.12
N GLU A 413 -3.95 20.56 -6.49
CA GLU A 413 -2.69 20.87 -7.17
C GLU A 413 -1.59 19.88 -6.79
N PHE A 414 -1.00 19.23 -7.83
CA PHE A 414 -0.06 18.12 -7.69
C PHE A 414 1.27 18.35 -8.44
N GLN A 415 2.28 17.55 -8.09
CA GLN A 415 3.54 17.36 -8.80
C GLN A 415 4.21 18.69 -9.21
N PRO A 416 4.46 19.63 -8.25
CA PRO A 416 5.10 20.90 -8.61
C PRO A 416 6.58 20.69 -8.95
N GLU A 417 7.08 21.43 -9.95
CA GLU A 417 8.47 21.43 -10.38
C GLU A 417 8.93 22.84 -10.81
N TYR A 418 10.10 23.27 -10.34
CA TYR A 418 10.66 24.56 -10.74
C TYR A 418 11.11 24.53 -12.21
N SER A 419 10.98 25.67 -12.90
CA SER A 419 11.68 25.89 -14.17
C SER A 419 13.19 25.94 -13.98
N PRO A 420 14.01 25.61 -15.00
CA PRO A 420 15.46 25.62 -14.90
C PRO A 420 16.07 26.97 -14.47
N ASP A 421 15.40 28.09 -14.78
CA ASP A 421 15.80 29.42 -14.34
C ASP A 421 15.24 29.85 -12.97
N GLY A 422 14.48 28.98 -12.31
CA GLY A 422 13.88 29.21 -10.99
C GLY A 422 12.77 30.26 -10.92
N LYS A 423 12.30 30.79 -12.06
CA LYS A 423 11.31 31.89 -12.06
C LYS A 423 9.87 31.43 -12.12
N GLU A 424 9.64 30.16 -12.45
CA GLU A 424 8.33 29.60 -12.62
C GLU A 424 8.23 28.23 -11.93
N VAL A 425 7.00 27.80 -11.66
CA VAL A 425 6.69 26.44 -11.19
C VAL A 425 5.59 25.85 -12.07
N ALA A 426 5.87 24.69 -12.65
CA ALA A 426 4.86 23.86 -13.31
C ALA A 426 4.14 23.00 -12.27
N TYR A 427 2.88 22.68 -12.50
CA TYR A 427 2.08 21.83 -11.62
C TYR A 427 0.88 21.23 -12.38
N LEU A 428 0.30 20.17 -11.83
CA LEU A 428 -0.94 19.58 -12.33
C LEU A 428 -2.12 20.06 -11.50
N GLU A 429 -3.14 20.63 -12.15
CA GLU A 429 -4.44 20.92 -11.52
C GLU A 429 -5.41 19.78 -11.80
N ASP A 430 -6.11 19.31 -10.78
CA ASP A 430 -7.03 18.16 -10.83
C ASP A 430 -6.39 16.91 -11.47
N ARG A 431 -5.09 16.71 -11.21
CA ARG A 431 -4.25 15.58 -11.69
C ARG A 431 -3.96 15.53 -13.20
N VAL A 432 -4.66 16.28 -14.02
CA VAL A 432 -4.63 16.10 -15.49
C VAL A 432 -4.29 17.37 -16.28
N THR A 433 -4.51 18.56 -15.74
CA THR A 433 -4.26 19.83 -16.43
C THR A 433 -2.88 20.36 -16.08
N LEU A 434 -1.94 20.37 -17.03
CA LEU A 434 -0.62 20.94 -16.81
C LEU A 434 -0.69 22.46 -16.88
N LYS A 435 -0.28 23.13 -15.82
CA LYS A 435 -0.23 24.60 -15.68
C LYS A 435 1.15 25.06 -15.24
N VAL A 436 1.43 26.35 -15.44
CA VAL A 436 2.62 27.02 -14.95
C VAL A 436 2.22 28.31 -14.25
N ILE A 437 2.83 28.59 -13.10
CA ILE A 437 2.75 29.86 -12.38
C ILE A 437 4.08 30.60 -12.43
N ASN A 438 4.06 31.87 -12.80
CA ASN A 438 5.23 32.74 -12.65
C ASN A 438 5.34 33.21 -11.19
N LEU A 439 6.52 33.05 -10.59
CA LEU A 439 6.71 33.28 -9.14
C LEU A 439 6.66 34.76 -8.74
N GLU A 440 7.03 35.68 -9.63
CA GLU A 440 7.01 37.12 -9.40
C GLU A 440 5.61 37.70 -9.65
N SER A 441 5.08 37.50 -10.86
CA SER A 441 3.80 38.10 -11.28
C SER A 441 2.57 37.35 -10.74
N LYS A 442 2.74 36.11 -10.27
CA LYS A 442 1.69 35.16 -9.87
C LYS A 442 0.70 34.82 -10.97
N GLN A 443 1.02 35.15 -12.23
CA GLN A 443 0.18 34.80 -13.37
C GLN A 443 0.28 33.30 -13.66
N LYS A 444 -0.87 32.67 -13.89
CA LYS A 444 -1.01 31.27 -14.27
C LYS A 444 -1.30 31.14 -15.75
N ARG A 445 -0.76 30.14 -16.41
CA ARG A 445 -1.10 29.76 -17.78
C ARG A 445 -1.26 28.25 -17.90
N MET A 446 -2.13 27.82 -18.79
CA MET A 446 -2.34 26.40 -19.13
C MET A 446 -1.35 25.98 -20.22
N ILE A 447 -0.74 24.82 -20.02
CA ILE A 447 0.19 24.22 -21.00
C ILE A 447 -0.51 23.06 -21.73
N MET A 448 -1.19 22.18 -20.98
CA MET A 448 -1.89 21.04 -21.55
C MET A 448 -3.27 20.89 -20.90
N PRO A 449 -4.36 20.81 -21.68
CA PRO A 449 -5.71 20.69 -21.15
C PRO A 449 -6.03 19.28 -20.67
N ALA A 450 -6.98 19.17 -19.74
CA ALA A 450 -7.37 17.92 -19.08
C ALA A 450 -7.79 16.79 -20.02
N ASN A 451 -8.45 17.12 -21.14
CA ASN A 451 -8.97 16.13 -22.08
C ASN A 451 -7.91 15.37 -22.89
N LEU A 452 -6.65 15.73 -22.75
CA LEU A 452 -5.50 15.05 -23.37
C LEU A 452 -4.75 14.18 -22.38
N ASN A 453 -5.32 13.98 -21.20
CA ASN A 453 -4.69 13.22 -20.14
C ASN A 453 -5.71 12.37 -19.38
N TYR A 454 -5.23 11.36 -18.67
CA TYR A 454 -6.04 10.52 -17.82
C TYR A 454 -5.21 10.08 -16.60
N SER A 455 -5.65 10.46 -15.42
CA SER A 455 -5.01 10.02 -14.18
C SER A 455 -5.76 8.86 -13.57
N TYR A 456 -5.03 7.77 -13.33
CA TYR A 456 -5.50 6.59 -12.62
C TYR A 456 -5.16 6.63 -11.13
N ALA A 457 -3.99 7.18 -10.80
CA ALA A 457 -3.49 7.30 -9.44
C ALA A 457 -2.70 8.60 -9.26
N ASP A 458 -2.62 9.11 -8.03
CA ASP A 458 -1.83 10.30 -7.74
C ASP A 458 -0.36 10.08 -8.11
N GLY A 459 0.21 11.00 -8.89
CA GLY A 459 1.59 10.95 -9.33
C GLY A 459 1.84 10.12 -10.59
N ASP A 460 0.80 9.69 -11.31
CA ASP A 460 0.93 8.86 -12.52
C ASP A 460 1.18 9.67 -13.80
N GLN A 461 1.05 10.99 -13.73
CA GLN A 461 1.29 11.85 -14.87
C GLN A 461 2.75 12.24 -14.98
N TYR A 462 3.24 12.36 -16.21
CA TYR A 462 4.64 12.67 -16.47
C TYR A 462 4.78 13.92 -17.32
N TYR A 463 5.57 14.85 -16.83
CA TYR A 463 6.07 15.99 -17.57
C TYR A 463 7.48 16.35 -17.12
N GLN A 464 8.26 16.97 -17.99
CA GLN A 464 9.60 17.45 -17.68
C GLN A 464 9.92 18.73 -18.44
N TRP A 465 10.42 19.75 -17.77
CA TRP A 465 10.96 20.94 -18.40
C TRP A 465 12.14 20.60 -19.29
N SER A 466 12.25 21.30 -20.44
CA SER A 466 13.50 21.31 -21.20
C SER A 466 14.60 22.05 -20.45
N PRO A 467 15.89 21.71 -20.67
CA PRO A 467 17.00 22.44 -20.04
C PRO A 467 16.97 23.95 -20.27
N ASP A 468 16.51 24.44 -21.43
CA ASP A 468 16.36 25.86 -21.74
C ASP A 468 15.04 26.48 -21.25
N GLY A 469 14.16 25.73 -20.57
CA GLY A 469 12.89 26.19 -20.04
C GLY A 469 11.82 26.53 -21.08
N LYS A 470 12.02 26.27 -22.36
CA LYS A 470 11.10 26.67 -23.43
C LYS A 470 10.07 25.59 -23.82
N TRP A 471 10.31 24.37 -23.43
CA TRP A 471 9.50 23.22 -23.80
C TRP A 471 9.19 22.32 -22.60
N PHE A 472 8.15 21.49 -22.77
CA PHE A 472 7.89 20.32 -21.95
C PHE A 472 7.88 19.05 -22.79
N LEU A 473 8.53 18.00 -22.31
CA LEU A 473 8.19 16.64 -22.69
C LEU A 473 7.03 16.20 -21.79
N VAL A 474 6.00 15.62 -22.39
CA VAL A 474 4.81 15.11 -21.68
C VAL A 474 4.46 13.70 -22.15
N THR A 475 3.92 12.90 -21.25
CA THR A 475 3.18 11.71 -21.63
C THR A 475 1.71 12.09 -21.70
N TYR A 476 1.00 11.73 -22.78
CA TYR A 476 -0.39 12.13 -22.99
C TYR A 476 -1.18 11.11 -23.81
N VAL A 477 -2.51 11.19 -23.78
CA VAL A 477 -3.43 10.29 -24.50
C VAL A 477 -4.08 11.03 -25.66
N PRO A 478 -3.56 10.89 -26.92
CA PRO A 478 -3.95 11.71 -28.03
C PRO A 478 -5.32 11.39 -28.67
N SER A 479 -5.99 10.29 -28.31
CA SER A 479 -7.17 9.83 -29.05
C SER A 479 -8.09 8.91 -28.25
N ASP A 480 -8.50 9.30 -27.07
CA ASP A 480 -9.44 8.54 -26.21
C ASP A 480 -9.09 7.05 -26.01
N ARG A 481 -7.84 6.66 -26.27
CA ARG A 481 -7.35 5.30 -26.07
C ARG A 481 -6.66 5.17 -24.72
N MET A 482 -7.42 4.87 -23.71
CA MET A 482 -6.88 4.57 -22.37
C MET A 482 -5.73 3.55 -22.45
N PHE A 483 -4.69 3.76 -21.65
CA PHE A 483 -3.50 2.90 -21.53
C PHE A 483 -2.65 2.79 -22.83
N VAL A 484 -2.80 3.72 -23.75
CA VAL A 484 -1.92 3.85 -24.90
C VAL A 484 -1.40 5.28 -24.96
N ASP A 485 -0.34 5.49 -24.19
CA ASP A 485 0.28 6.81 -24.06
C ASP A 485 1.23 7.07 -25.22
N GLU A 486 1.35 8.34 -25.60
CA GLU A 486 2.31 8.85 -26.57
C GLU A 486 3.16 9.94 -25.91
N VAL A 487 4.36 10.16 -26.43
CA VAL A 487 5.20 11.28 -25.99
C VAL A 487 4.90 12.52 -26.83
N GLY A 488 4.58 13.60 -26.14
CA GLY A 488 4.36 14.91 -26.73
C GLY A 488 5.43 15.92 -26.37
N LEU A 489 5.60 16.90 -27.24
CA LEU A 489 6.38 18.12 -26.99
C LEU A 489 5.46 19.32 -27.07
N VAL A 490 5.46 20.16 -26.04
CA VAL A 490 4.61 21.36 -25.98
C VAL A 490 5.42 22.57 -25.52
N SER A 491 5.13 23.74 -26.11
CA SER A 491 5.79 25.00 -25.74
C SER A 491 5.42 25.42 -24.31
N SER A 492 6.39 25.86 -23.55
CA SER A 492 6.18 26.34 -22.16
C SER A 492 5.43 27.68 -22.10
N ASP A 493 5.25 28.40 -23.20
CA ASP A 493 4.48 29.63 -23.23
C ASP A 493 2.95 29.41 -23.30
N GLY A 494 2.50 28.15 -23.46
CA GLY A 494 1.10 27.76 -23.49
C GLY A 494 0.36 28.17 -24.78
N LYS A 495 1.07 28.52 -25.86
CA LYS A 495 0.48 29.00 -27.12
C LYS A 495 0.58 28.01 -28.28
N GLY A 496 1.06 26.84 -28.09
CA GLY A 496 1.24 25.84 -29.12
C GLY A 496 0.29 24.64 -29.03
N GLU A 497 0.17 23.90 -30.14
CA GLU A 497 -0.39 22.55 -30.10
C GLU A 497 0.67 21.57 -29.59
N ILE A 498 0.24 20.41 -29.07
CA ILE A 498 1.15 19.34 -28.69
C ILE A 498 1.66 18.64 -29.94
N HIS A 499 2.96 18.63 -30.13
CA HIS A 499 3.59 17.86 -31.19
C HIS A 499 3.79 16.42 -30.74
N ASN A 500 3.05 15.48 -31.33
CA ASN A 500 3.24 14.06 -31.08
C ASN A 500 4.59 13.60 -31.67
N LEU A 501 5.52 13.20 -30.82
CA LEU A 501 6.87 12.78 -31.22
C LEU A 501 6.94 11.29 -31.58
N THR A 502 6.11 10.46 -31.00
CA THR A 502 6.21 9.00 -31.13
C THR A 502 5.32 8.45 -32.22
N LEU A 503 4.10 8.96 -32.41
CA LEU A 503 3.13 8.59 -33.46
C LEU A 503 3.03 7.07 -33.67
N SER A 504 2.92 6.30 -32.57
CA SER A 504 3.20 4.88 -32.65
C SER A 504 1.97 3.98 -32.49
N GLY A 505 1.03 4.38 -31.66
CA GLY A 505 -0.07 3.52 -31.24
C GLY A 505 0.37 2.36 -30.35
N TYR A 506 1.58 2.42 -29.81
CA TYR A 506 2.11 1.62 -28.72
C TYR A 506 2.11 2.45 -27.43
N SER A 507 2.38 1.85 -26.26
CA SER A 507 2.65 2.63 -25.05
C SER A 507 4.06 3.18 -25.10
N ASP A 508 4.16 4.51 -25.16
CA ASP A 508 5.41 5.26 -25.11
C ASP A 508 5.42 6.11 -23.83
N PHE A 509 6.38 5.89 -22.93
CA PHE A 509 6.33 6.40 -21.55
C PHE A 509 7.69 6.88 -21.03
N GLY A 510 7.66 7.73 -19.98
CA GLY A 510 8.84 8.20 -19.25
C GLY A 510 9.87 8.92 -20.11
N PRO A 511 9.51 9.89 -20.96
CA PRO A 511 10.48 10.58 -21.78
C PRO A 511 11.42 11.43 -20.91
N LYS A 512 12.71 11.40 -21.21
CA LYS A 512 13.73 12.22 -20.55
C LYS A 512 14.53 13.00 -21.57
N TRP A 513 14.87 14.25 -21.26
CA TRP A 513 15.87 15.01 -22.02
C TRP A 513 17.25 14.37 -21.83
N ALA A 514 18.04 14.40 -22.85
CA ALA A 514 19.42 13.93 -22.85
C ALA A 514 20.33 14.80 -23.72
N MET A 515 21.65 14.78 -23.46
CA MET A 515 22.66 15.51 -24.21
C MET A 515 22.31 17.02 -24.31
N ASP A 516 22.05 17.66 -23.18
CA ASP A 516 21.68 19.10 -23.11
C ASP A 516 20.50 19.49 -24.01
N GLY A 517 19.51 18.61 -24.12
CA GLY A 517 18.32 18.84 -24.94
C GLY A 517 18.47 18.52 -26.43
N LYS A 518 19.61 17.98 -26.88
CA LYS A 518 19.83 17.57 -28.28
C LYS A 518 19.05 16.30 -28.65
N MET A 519 18.61 15.54 -27.67
CA MET A 519 17.75 14.36 -27.86
C MET A 519 16.83 14.14 -26.67
N MET A 520 15.82 13.30 -26.89
CA MET A 520 15.06 12.63 -25.82
C MET A 520 15.31 11.13 -25.85
N ILE A 521 15.19 10.48 -24.68
CA ILE A 521 15.13 9.04 -24.54
C ILE A 521 13.80 8.67 -23.87
N TRP A 522 13.19 7.54 -24.24
CA TRP A 522 11.90 7.11 -23.67
C TRP A 522 11.73 5.60 -23.72
N GLY A 523 10.81 5.08 -22.92
CA GLY A 523 10.39 3.67 -22.94
C GLY A 523 9.28 3.42 -23.94
N SER A 524 9.32 2.26 -24.63
CA SER A 524 8.26 1.85 -25.55
C SER A 524 8.08 0.33 -25.56
N ASP A 525 6.85 -0.13 -25.64
CA ASP A 525 6.50 -1.55 -25.73
C ASP A 525 6.40 -2.08 -27.17
N ARG A 526 6.80 -1.28 -28.16
CA ARG A 526 6.59 -1.61 -29.61
C ARG A 526 7.28 -2.87 -30.10
N GLN A 527 8.31 -3.35 -29.42
CA GLN A 527 9.02 -4.59 -29.77
C GLN A 527 9.00 -5.62 -28.64
N GLY A 528 8.42 -5.28 -27.50
CA GLY A 528 8.31 -6.15 -26.33
C GLY A 528 7.05 -7.02 -26.33
N ALA A 529 6.97 -7.92 -25.38
CA ALA A 529 5.76 -8.67 -25.11
C ALA A 529 4.69 -7.72 -24.54
N ARG A 530 3.47 -7.83 -25.06
CA ARG A 530 2.30 -7.07 -24.60
C ARG A 530 1.26 -8.00 -24.03
N ALA A 531 0.74 -7.69 -22.85
CA ALA A 531 -0.47 -8.31 -22.35
C ALA A 531 -1.71 -7.58 -22.90
N GLN A 532 -2.81 -8.29 -23.01
CA GLN A 532 -4.09 -7.69 -23.30
C GLN A 532 -4.44 -6.66 -22.20
N GLY A 533 -4.79 -5.45 -22.58
CA GLY A 533 -5.10 -4.36 -21.65
C GLY A 533 -3.89 -3.58 -21.11
N GLY A 534 -2.67 -3.83 -21.61
CA GLY A 534 -1.50 -3.01 -21.27
C GLY A 534 -0.83 -3.29 -19.92
N TYR A 535 -1.26 -4.29 -19.16
CA TYR A 535 -0.80 -4.52 -17.78
C TYR A 535 0.54 -5.23 -17.62
N SER A 536 1.11 -5.78 -18.65
CA SER A 536 2.42 -6.46 -18.61
C SER A 536 3.14 -6.22 -19.92
N VAL A 537 3.91 -5.15 -19.96
CA VAL A 537 4.65 -4.77 -21.15
C VAL A 537 6.14 -4.85 -20.87
N ASN A 538 6.88 -5.37 -21.83
CA ASN A 538 8.34 -5.28 -21.81
C ASN A 538 8.72 -4.02 -22.56
N GLY A 539 9.10 -2.97 -21.81
CA GLY A 539 9.56 -1.72 -22.39
C GLY A 539 11.02 -1.78 -22.81
N ASP A 540 11.30 -1.27 -24.01
CA ASP A 540 12.64 -1.02 -24.51
C ASP A 540 12.94 0.47 -24.53
N VAL A 541 14.21 0.86 -24.44
CA VAL A 541 14.60 2.26 -24.47
C VAL A 541 14.91 2.70 -25.90
N TYR A 542 14.30 3.80 -26.29
CA TYR A 542 14.49 4.48 -27.58
C TYR A 542 15.08 5.85 -27.39
N GLY A 543 15.74 6.38 -28.41
CA GLY A 543 16.22 7.75 -28.50
C GLY A 543 15.74 8.44 -29.77
N MET A 544 15.39 9.73 -29.68
CA MET A 544 15.06 10.61 -30.78
C MET A 544 15.98 11.84 -30.76
N PHE A 545 16.63 12.13 -31.87
CA PHE A 545 17.55 13.24 -32.02
C PHE A 545 16.84 14.46 -32.62
N PHE A 546 16.92 15.60 -31.94
CA PHE A 546 16.25 16.83 -32.37
C PHE A 546 16.96 17.55 -33.52
N SER A 547 18.24 17.30 -33.74
CA SER A 547 18.97 17.83 -34.90
C SER A 547 19.56 16.72 -35.78
N GLN A 548 19.73 17.02 -37.08
CA GLN A 548 20.38 16.10 -38.01
C GLN A 548 21.85 15.89 -37.63
N GLU A 549 22.51 16.92 -37.17
CA GLU A 549 23.94 16.86 -36.75
C GLU A 549 24.15 15.88 -35.60
N ALA A 550 23.29 15.96 -34.53
CA ALA A 550 23.37 15.03 -33.40
C ALA A 550 23.10 13.58 -33.85
N PHE A 551 22.15 13.41 -34.78
CA PHE A 551 21.83 12.09 -35.33
C PHE A 551 22.96 11.50 -36.17
N ASP A 552 23.60 12.33 -37.04
CA ASP A 552 24.75 11.90 -37.85
C ASP A 552 25.95 11.53 -36.99
N ARG A 553 26.23 12.34 -35.94
CA ARG A 553 27.27 12.08 -34.97
C ARG A 553 27.05 10.75 -34.23
N PHE A 554 25.81 10.47 -33.82
CA PHE A 554 25.44 9.22 -33.17
C PHE A 554 25.64 8.00 -34.09
N ASN A 555 25.39 8.13 -35.38
CA ASN A 555 25.50 7.02 -36.34
C ASN A 555 26.95 6.75 -36.83
N LEU A 556 27.92 7.57 -36.44
CA LEU A 556 29.35 7.31 -36.77
C LEU A 556 29.78 5.94 -36.19
N THR A 557 30.62 5.22 -36.92
CA THR A 557 31.30 4.03 -36.39
C THR A 557 32.26 4.43 -35.27
N LYS A 558 32.73 3.43 -34.51
CA LYS A 558 33.69 3.68 -33.42
C LYS A 558 34.96 4.38 -33.89
N GLU A 559 35.43 3.99 -35.05
CA GLU A 559 36.65 4.53 -35.67
C GLU A 559 36.41 5.97 -36.17
N GLU A 560 35.29 6.23 -36.85
CA GLU A 560 34.95 7.57 -37.33
C GLU A 560 34.72 8.54 -36.17
N PHE A 561 34.12 8.07 -35.08
CA PHE A 561 33.90 8.89 -33.90
C PHE A 561 35.20 9.21 -33.16
N ALA A 562 36.11 8.24 -33.04
CA ALA A 562 37.43 8.47 -32.48
C ALA A 562 38.22 9.53 -33.27
N LEU A 563 38.16 9.44 -34.58
CA LEU A 563 38.79 10.43 -35.46
C LEU A 563 38.18 11.83 -35.31
N LEU A 564 36.84 11.90 -35.20
CA LEU A 564 36.15 13.17 -34.95
C LEU A 564 36.57 13.78 -33.61
N LYS A 565 36.65 13.00 -32.54
CA LYS A 565 37.14 13.46 -31.22
C LYS A 565 38.60 14.00 -31.28
N GLU A 566 39.47 13.31 -31.96
CA GLU A 566 40.86 13.78 -32.15
C GLU A 566 40.89 15.16 -32.85
N GLN A 567 40.05 15.37 -33.88
CA GLN A 567 39.94 16.64 -34.59
C GLN A 567 39.35 17.75 -33.73
N GLU A 568 38.37 17.44 -32.89
CA GLU A 568 37.74 18.38 -31.93
C GLU A 568 38.78 18.82 -30.87
N GLU A 569 39.54 17.88 -30.30
CA GLU A 569 40.59 18.17 -29.32
C GLU A 569 41.70 19.03 -29.90
N GLU A 570 42.09 18.78 -31.17
CA GLU A 570 43.09 19.59 -31.86
C GLU A 570 42.61 21.05 -32.04
N LYS A 571 41.35 21.24 -32.47
CA LYS A 571 40.75 22.56 -32.61
C LYS A 571 40.67 23.32 -31.28
N GLU A 572 40.23 22.67 -30.21
CA GLU A 572 40.21 23.27 -28.89
C GLU A 572 41.64 23.71 -28.41
N LYS A 573 42.62 22.89 -28.67
CA LYS A 573 44.01 23.21 -28.32
C LYS A 573 44.52 24.43 -29.14
N GLU A 574 44.13 24.52 -30.41
CA GLU A 574 44.43 25.69 -31.25
C GLU A 574 43.71 26.96 -30.80
N GLU A 575 42.43 26.87 -30.44
CA GLU A 575 41.66 28.01 -29.95
C GLU A 575 42.18 28.49 -28.58
N LYS A 576 42.55 27.60 -27.67
CA LYS A 576 43.19 27.96 -26.40
C LYS A 576 44.52 28.64 -26.61
N LYS A 577 45.34 28.20 -27.58
CA LYS A 577 46.60 28.86 -27.97
C LYS A 577 46.39 30.24 -28.58
N SER A 578 45.39 30.41 -29.44
CA SER A 578 45.10 31.71 -30.03
C SER A 578 44.60 32.74 -29.01
N LYS A 579 43.85 32.30 -28.00
CA LYS A 579 43.41 33.15 -26.87
C LYS A 579 44.52 33.49 -25.89
N GLU A 580 45.58 32.67 -25.77
CA GLU A 580 46.78 33.00 -25.00
C GLU A 580 47.75 33.96 -25.74
N ASP A 581 47.84 33.88 -27.08
CA ASP A 581 48.69 34.74 -27.88
C ASP A 581 48.13 36.18 -28.09
N ASP A 582 46.81 36.37 -27.87
CA ASP A 582 46.14 37.68 -28.03
C ASP A 582 46.09 38.53 -26.75
N LYS A 583 46.81 38.16 -25.67
CA LYS A 583 46.95 39.00 -24.46
C LYS A 583 48.10 39.99 -24.61
N PRO A 584 47.86 41.31 -24.96
CA PRO A 584 48.92 42.29 -24.95
C PRO A 584 49.42 42.52 -23.52
N GLY A 585 50.70 42.41 -23.33
CA GLY A 585 51.37 42.67 -22.05
C GLY A 585 51.03 44.07 -21.51
N LYS A 586 50.23 44.15 -20.46
CA LYS A 586 50.08 45.33 -19.59
C LYS A 586 50.53 44.99 -18.19
N LYS A 587 51.70 45.55 -17.82
CA LYS A 587 52.09 45.75 -16.46
C LYS A 587 51.27 46.92 -15.87
N GLY A 588 50.66 46.71 -14.74
CA GLY A 588 50.34 47.83 -13.79
C GLY A 588 48.89 48.13 -13.58
N ASN A 589 48.45 47.86 -12.45
CA ASN A 589 47.60 48.40 -11.43
C ASN A 589 46.49 47.48 -10.99
N LYS A 590 46.55 47.16 -9.71
CA LYS A 590 45.44 46.56 -8.96
C LYS A 590 44.32 47.61 -8.87
N ASP A 591 43.24 47.36 -9.55
CA ASP A 591 41.95 47.84 -9.13
C ASP A 591 40.96 46.67 -9.38
N THR A 592 40.13 46.44 -8.40
CA THR A 592 39.13 45.40 -8.30
C THR A 592 38.02 45.65 -9.33
N ASP A 593 38.14 44.99 -10.49
CA ASP A 593 36.98 44.79 -11.34
C ASP A 593 36.49 43.36 -11.08
N LYS A 594 35.24 43.27 -10.70
CA LYS A 594 34.49 42.01 -10.64
C LYS A 594 34.57 41.37 -12.03
N GLU A 595 35.15 40.19 -12.13
CA GLU A 595 34.86 39.28 -13.21
C GLU A 595 33.36 38.99 -13.07
N GLU A 596 32.57 39.45 -14.01
CA GLU A 596 31.23 38.91 -14.22
C GLU A 596 31.48 37.43 -14.58
N ASP A 597 31.03 36.54 -13.69
CA ASP A 597 30.91 35.13 -14.00
C ASP A 597 30.08 35.03 -15.30
N ASP A 598 30.66 34.53 -16.37
CA ASP A 598 29.90 34.01 -17.50
C ASP A 598 29.06 32.87 -16.93
N GLU A 599 27.84 33.21 -16.45
CA GLU A 599 26.81 32.22 -16.15
C GLU A 599 26.72 31.33 -17.39
N ASP A 600 26.86 30.02 -17.23
CA ASP A 600 26.70 29.00 -18.27
C ASP A 600 25.35 29.19 -18.94
N LYS A 601 25.30 29.96 -20.02
CA LYS A 601 24.08 30.18 -20.78
C LYS A 601 23.71 28.88 -21.44
N ILE A 602 22.68 28.21 -20.90
CA ILE A 602 22.05 27.05 -21.53
C ILE A 602 21.68 27.43 -22.96
N GLU A 603 22.25 26.73 -23.94
CA GLU A 603 21.96 26.99 -25.34
C GLU A 603 20.50 26.72 -25.66
N GLU A 604 19.89 27.59 -26.46
CA GLU A 604 18.52 27.38 -26.92
C GLU A 604 18.39 26.09 -27.73
N ILE A 605 17.46 25.24 -27.33
CA ILE A 605 17.19 23.96 -27.98
C ILE A 605 16.60 24.22 -29.37
N LYS A 606 17.31 23.78 -30.41
CA LYS A 606 16.87 23.89 -31.80
C LYS A 606 16.33 22.56 -32.29
N ILE A 607 15.07 22.54 -32.66
CA ILE A 607 14.39 21.35 -33.18
C ILE A 607 14.28 21.45 -34.70
N ASP A 608 14.96 20.54 -35.41
CA ASP A 608 14.75 20.36 -36.82
C ASP A 608 13.54 19.46 -37.04
N TRP A 609 12.43 20.08 -37.44
CA TRP A 609 11.17 19.38 -37.66
C TRP A 609 11.15 18.52 -38.94
N ASN A 610 12.09 18.75 -39.88
CA ASN A 610 12.15 17.99 -41.12
C ASN A 610 12.61 16.55 -40.81
N ASN A 611 11.79 15.56 -41.18
CA ASN A 611 12.10 14.15 -40.99
C ASN A 611 12.45 13.75 -39.51
N LEU A 612 11.93 14.46 -38.51
CA LEU A 612 12.20 14.20 -37.11
C LEU A 612 11.91 12.73 -36.71
N THR A 613 10.83 12.17 -37.25
CA THR A 613 10.42 10.78 -36.96
C THR A 613 11.40 9.74 -37.51
N GLU A 614 12.24 10.08 -38.50
CA GLU A 614 13.28 9.18 -39.03
C GLU A 614 14.54 9.15 -38.13
N ARG A 615 14.71 10.13 -37.28
CA ARG A 615 15.86 10.24 -36.36
C ARG A 615 15.64 9.48 -35.03
N LYS A 616 14.91 8.36 -35.10
CA LYS A 616 14.68 7.46 -33.96
C LYS A 616 15.63 6.26 -33.99
N ARG A 617 16.11 5.85 -32.83
CA ARG A 617 16.90 4.62 -32.66
C ARG A 617 16.47 3.88 -31.41
N ARG A 618 16.41 2.54 -31.52
CA ARG A 618 16.34 1.69 -30.31
C ARG A 618 17.73 1.64 -29.69
N LEU A 619 17.82 1.93 -28.41
CA LEU A 619 19.07 1.97 -27.66
C LEU A 619 19.38 0.65 -26.95
N THR A 620 18.36 -0.05 -26.46
CA THR A 620 18.51 -1.42 -25.92
C THR A 620 18.73 -2.42 -27.06
N THR A 621 19.65 -3.37 -26.85
CA THR A 621 20.05 -4.32 -27.89
C THR A 621 19.16 -5.56 -27.98
N HIS A 622 18.44 -5.85 -26.91
CA HIS A 622 17.51 -6.97 -26.79
C HIS A 622 16.28 -6.54 -25.97
N THR A 623 15.19 -7.27 -26.12
CA THR A 623 13.97 -6.99 -25.36
C THR A 623 14.24 -7.11 -23.87
N SER A 624 13.97 -6.04 -23.15
CA SER A 624 14.14 -5.92 -21.71
C SER A 624 12.85 -5.35 -21.09
N SER A 625 12.69 -5.54 -19.81
CA SER A 625 11.66 -4.82 -19.05
C SER A 625 12.36 -3.68 -18.33
N ALA A 626 12.82 -2.66 -19.10
CA ALA A 626 13.48 -1.50 -18.55
C ALA A 626 12.49 -0.72 -17.67
N ALA A 627 12.84 -0.55 -16.40
CA ALA A 627 12.02 0.19 -15.44
C ALA A 627 12.41 1.67 -15.36
N ASP A 628 13.69 1.96 -15.53
CA ASP A 628 14.24 3.32 -15.57
C ASP A 628 15.54 3.33 -16.39
N TRP A 629 15.96 4.51 -16.89
CA TRP A 629 17.12 4.67 -17.77
C TRP A 629 17.76 6.04 -17.68
N ILE A 630 19.07 6.07 -17.89
CA ILE A 630 19.92 7.25 -17.92
C ILE A 630 20.90 7.10 -19.09
N LEU A 631 21.08 8.16 -19.86
CA LEU A 631 22.13 8.26 -20.85
C LEU A 631 23.33 9.01 -20.25
N SER A 632 24.56 8.57 -20.51
CA SER A 632 25.76 9.33 -20.14
C SER A 632 25.79 10.68 -20.87
N ASP A 633 26.41 11.70 -20.28
CA ASP A 633 26.45 13.05 -20.84
C ASP A 633 27.05 13.10 -22.25
N ASP A 634 27.99 12.20 -22.56
CA ASP A 634 28.61 12.08 -23.88
C ASP A 634 27.72 11.32 -24.89
N GLY A 635 26.60 10.77 -24.47
CA GLY A 635 25.68 10.00 -25.31
C GLY A 635 26.17 8.61 -25.72
N GLU A 636 27.26 8.09 -25.15
CA GLU A 636 27.89 6.85 -25.56
C GLU A 636 27.37 5.61 -24.81
N LYS A 637 26.85 5.79 -23.59
CA LYS A 637 26.43 4.70 -22.71
C LYS A 637 25.01 4.89 -22.21
N LEU A 638 24.22 3.84 -22.33
CA LEU A 638 22.90 3.75 -21.71
C LEU A 638 22.98 2.89 -20.44
N TYR A 639 22.65 3.47 -19.29
CA TYR A 639 22.42 2.74 -18.05
C TYR A 639 20.93 2.53 -17.86
N TYR A 640 20.50 1.32 -17.54
CA TYR A 640 19.08 1.03 -17.32
C TYR A 640 18.85 -0.06 -16.29
N LEU A 641 17.75 0.07 -15.54
CA LEU A 641 17.29 -0.90 -14.56
C LEU A 641 16.43 -1.96 -15.24
N THR A 642 16.81 -3.23 -15.07
CA THR A 642 16.02 -4.35 -15.60
C THR A 642 16.21 -5.61 -14.78
N ARG A 643 15.25 -6.56 -14.93
CA ARG A 643 15.23 -7.87 -14.27
C ARG A 643 15.55 -8.99 -15.25
N PHE A 644 16.76 -9.09 -15.74
CA PHE A 644 17.16 -10.25 -16.56
C PHE A 644 17.25 -11.53 -15.75
N GLU A 645 17.48 -11.40 -14.43
CA GLU A 645 17.40 -12.50 -13.49
C GLU A 645 16.12 -12.37 -12.63
N LYS A 646 16.24 -12.38 -11.30
CA LYS A 646 15.07 -12.30 -10.38
C LYS A 646 14.80 -10.91 -9.86
N LYS A 647 15.84 -10.08 -9.78
CA LYS A 647 15.83 -8.76 -9.15
C LYS A 647 16.31 -7.70 -10.14
N MET A 648 16.03 -6.41 -9.83
CA MET A 648 16.52 -5.29 -10.62
C MET A 648 18.01 -5.06 -10.35
N ASP A 649 18.77 -4.93 -11.43
CA ASP A 649 20.18 -4.56 -11.46
C ASP A 649 20.38 -3.47 -12.51
N ILE A 650 21.50 -2.71 -12.43
CA ILE A 650 21.87 -1.74 -13.46
C ILE A 650 22.64 -2.48 -14.54
N TRP A 651 22.18 -2.32 -15.76
CA TRP A 651 22.86 -2.80 -16.98
C TRP A 651 23.38 -1.62 -17.77
N GLU A 652 24.51 -1.80 -18.43
CA GLU A 652 25.14 -0.83 -19.33
C GLU A 652 25.09 -1.36 -20.76
N THR A 653 24.66 -0.51 -21.69
CA THR A 653 24.85 -0.77 -23.12
C THR A 653 25.76 0.31 -23.69
N GLU A 654 26.91 -0.08 -24.25
CA GLU A 654 27.75 0.80 -25.05
C GLU A 654 27.11 0.95 -26.44
N LEU A 655 26.62 2.15 -26.76
CA LEU A 655 25.72 2.36 -27.89
C LEU A 655 26.37 2.17 -29.26
N ARG A 656 27.69 2.38 -29.39
CA ARG A 656 28.42 2.21 -30.66
C ARG A 656 28.79 0.75 -30.92
N THR A 657 29.26 0.03 -29.92
CA THR A 657 29.66 -1.37 -30.08
C THR A 657 28.49 -2.33 -29.91
N LYS A 658 27.36 -1.88 -29.36
CA LYS A 658 26.19 -2.66 -29.00
C LYS A 658 26.48 -3.73 -27.94
N GLU A 659 27.59 -3.59 -27.21
CA GLU A 659 27.92 -4.47 -26.11
C GLU A 659 27.06 -4.14 -24.90
N THR A 660 26.39 -5.15 -24.33
CA THR A 660 25.58 -5.03 -23.12
C THR A 660 26.17 -5.90 -22.03
N LYS A 661 26.31 -5.34 -20.82
CA LYS A 661 26.83 -6.06 -19.65
C LYS A 661 26.15 -5.62 -18.38
N LEU A 662 26.21 -6.47 -17.36
CA LEU A 662 25.86 -6.09 -16.00
C LEU A 662 26.83 -5.01 -15.54
N PHE A 663 26.31 -3.82 -15.19
CA PHE A 663 27.11 -2.71 -14.70
C PHE A 663 27.27 -2.79 -13.18
N ALA A 664 26.16 -2.79 -12.43
CA ALA A 664 26.18 -2.88 -10.99
C ALA A 664 25.04 -3.77 -10.47
N LYS A 665 25.38 -4.66 -9.53
CA LYS A 665 24.41 -5.53 -8.89
C LYS A 665 23.72 -4.79 -7.74
N ILE A 666 22.42 -4.53 -7.86
CA ILE A 666 21.61 -3.84 -6.86
C ILE A 666 20.73 -4.84 -6.10
N GLY A 667 20.13 -5.80 -6.79
CA GLY A 667 19.30 -6.85 -6.21
C GLY A 667 17.97 -6.35 -5.65
N ALA A 668 17.43 -5.24 -6.16
CA ALA A 668 16.23 -4.61 -5.66
C ALA A 668 14.94 -5.17 -6.31
N ASP A 669 13.82 -5.06 -5.62
CA ASP A 669 12.49 -5.28 -6.19
C ASP A 669 11.97 -4.05 -6.94
N ARG A 670 12.29 -2.86 -6.45
CA ARG A 670 11.96 -1.56 -7.06
C ARG A 670 13.17 -0.64 -6.96
N ALA A 671 13.45 0.10 -8.01
CA ALA A 671 14.47 1.13 -7.97
C ALA A 671 14.16 2.22 -9.00
N GLU A 672 14.64 3.43 -8.70
CA GLU A 672 14.65 4.61 -9.58
C GLU A 672 16.06 5.20 -9.55
N MET A 673 16.48 5.83 -10.65
CA MET A 673 17.83 6.34 -10.83
C MET A 673 17.83 7.84 -11.12
N GLU A 674 18.83 8.52 -10.57
CA GLU A 674 19.15 9.92 -10.87
C GLU A 674 20.66 10.07 -11.07
N LEU A 675 21.09 10.77 -12.14
CA LEU A 675 22.49 11.04 -12.42
C LEU A 675 22.96 12.27 -11.62
N SER A 676 24.15 12.22 -11.03
CA SER A 676 24.78 13.40 -10.45
C SER A 676 25.05 14.46 -11.52
N SER A 677 25.03 15.73 -11.14
CA SER A 677 25.26 16.86 -12.05
C SER A 677 26.63 16.82 -12.74
N ASP A 678 27.63 16.19 -12.09
CA ASP A 678 28.99 16.00 -12.62
C ASP A 678 29.15 14.70 -13.43
N GLY A 679 28.08 13.93 -13.65
CA GLY A 679 28.07 12.69 -14.42
C GLY A 679 28.86 11.53 -13.81
N LYS A 680 29.29 11.61 -12.54
CA LYS A 680 30.21 10.62 -11.94
C LYS A 680 29.52 9.56 -11.10
N PHE A 681 28.28 9.82 -10.64
CA PHE A 681 27.53 8.92 -9.80
C PHE A 681 26.10 8.72 -10.32
N ILE A 682 25.60 7.51 -10.16
CA ILE A 682 24.18 7.22 -10.26
C ILE A 682 23.65 7.06 -8.84
N PHE A 683 22.72 7.92 -8.43
CA PHE A 683 21.99 7.78 -7.19
C PHE A 683 20.73 6.94 -7.43
N LEU A 684 20.36 6.11 -6.45
CA LEU A 684 19.19 5.23 -6.54
C LEU A 684 18.35 5.34 -5.27
N LEU A 685 17.06 5.36 -5.48
CA LEU A 685 16.10 4.93 -4.47
C LEU A 685 15.79 3.45 -4.74
N ALA A 686 16.38 2.54 -3.96
CA ALA A 686 16.29 1.10 -4.15
C ALA A 686 15.64 0.45 -2.93
N ASP A 687 14.44 -0.15 -3.09
CA ASP A 687 13.64 -0.73 -2.02
C ASP A 687 13.51 0.20 -0.79
N GLY A 688 13.28 1.49 -1.05
CA GLY A 688 13.13 2.51 -0.03
C GLY A 688 14.43 2.95 0.65
N LYS A 689 15.60 2.69 0.05
CA LYS A 689 16.92 3.10 0.58
C LYS A 689 17.68 3.90 -0.46
N ALA A 690 18.41 4.91 0.04
CA ALA A 690 19.33 5.69 -0.79
C ALA A 690 20.64 4.92 -1.02
N THR A 691 21.03 4.77 -2.28
CA THR A 691 22.25 4.09 -2.72
C THR A 691 22.92 4.92 -3.78
N LYS A 692 24.26 4.95 -3.83
CA LYS A 692 25.04 5.57 -4.90
C LYS A 692 25.95 4.55 -5.58
N VAL A 693 26.11 4.67 -6.89
CA VAL A 693 26.99 3.84 -7.72
C VAL A 693 27.96 4.75 -8.46
N LYS A 694 29.25 4.53 -8.28
CA LYS A 694 30.28 5.28 -8.99
C LYS A 694 30.39 4.78 -10.42
N ILE A 695 30.36 5.68 -11.42
CA ILE A 695 30.36 5.31 -12.84
C ILE A 695 31.71 4.71 -13.29
N ASP A 696 32.82 5.21 -12.80
CA ASP A 696 34.18 4.75 -13.23
C ASP A 696 34.45 3.27 -12.95
N ASP A 697 34.01 2.77 -11.80
CA ASP A 697 34.36 1.43 -11.30
C ASP A 697 33.19 0.57 -10.87
N ALA A 698 31.95 1.07 -11.09
CA ALA A 698 30.69 0.43 -10.72
C ALA A 698 30.56 0.11 -9.21
N LYS A 699 31.34 0.80 -8.37
CA LYS A 699 31.30 0.59 -6.93
C LYS A 699 29.98 1.08 -6.36
N THR A 700 29.26 0.18 -5.70
CA THR A 700 27.97 0.47 -5.04
C THR A 700 28.20 0.78 -3.56
N GLU A 701 27.62 1.88 -3.07
CA GLU A 701 27.69 2.30 -1.68
C GLU A 701 26.29 2.70 -1.19
N SER A 702 25.86 2.15 -0.04
CA SER A 702 24.64 2.62 0.60
C SER A 702 24.89 3.96 1.29
N VAL A 703 24.00 4.93 1.09
CA VAL A 703 24.02 6.19 1.84
C VAL A 703 23.45 5.93 3.23
N ASN A 704 24.27 6.10 4.25
CA ASN A 704 23.90 5.79 5.63
C ASN A 704 23.08 6.94 6.23
N VAL A 705 21.78 6.94 5.96
CA VAL A 705 20.84 7.89 6.57
C VAL A 705 20.57 7.49 8.02
N LYS A 706 20.63 8.46 8.92
CA LYS A 706 20.37 8.29 10.36
C LYS A 706 19.48 9.42 10.85
N GLY A 707 18.26 9.08 11.12
CA GLY A 707 17.27 10.01 11.67
C GLY A 707 16.28 9.29 12.55
N GLU A 708 15.50 10.06 13.28
CA GLU A 708 14.39 9.59 14.08
C GLU A 708 13.22 10.56 13.91
N MET A 709 11.99 10.04 13.95
CA MET A 709 10.79 10.86 14.05
C MET A 709 9.87 10.33 15.14
N VAL A 710 9.19 11.25 15.80
CA VAL A 710 8.04 10.91 16.65
C VAL A 710 6.82 10.78 15.75
N LEU A 711 6.30 9.57 15.64
CA LEU A 711 5.08 9.26 14.91
C LEU A 711 3.89 9.29 15.86
N LYS A 712 2.98 10.23 15.65
CA LYS A 712 1.71 10.33 16.37
C LYS A 712 0.65 9.46 15.68
N THR A 713 0.56 8.21 16.11
CA THR A 713 -0.26 7.21 15.40
C THR A 713 -1.76 7.50 15.38
N ALA A 714 -2.27 8.26 16.33
CA ALA A 714 -3.68 8.70 16.34
C ALA A 714 -3.95 9.77 15.28
N ASP A 715 -3.05 10.75 15.15
CA ASP A 715 -3.15 11.81 14.15
C ASP A 715 -3.01 11.22 12.74
N GLU A 716 -2.06 10.28 12.55
CA GLU A 716 -1.88 9.55 11.29
C GLU A 716 -3.16 8.78 10.89
N ARG A 717 -3.77 8.02 11.81
CA ARG A 717 -5.04 7.32 11.52
C ARG A 717 -6.18 8.28 11.20
N SER A 718 -6.29 9.39 11.91
CA SER A 718 -7.30 10.40 11.62
C SER A 718 -7.10 10.98 10.22
N TYR A 719 -5.87 11.30 9.86
CA TYR A 719 -5.55 11.77 8.50
C TYR A 719 -5.87 10.71 7.43
N ILE A 720 -5.45 9.46 7.60
CA ILE A 720 -5.71 8.38 6.63
C ILE A 720 -7.22 8.16 6.46
N PHE A 721 -8.01 8.26 7.54
CA PHE A 721 -9.46 8.17 7.47
C PHE A 721 -10.06 9.30 6.62
N ASP A 722 -9.69 10.54 6.91
CA ASP A 722 -10.13 11.73 6.18
C ASP A 722 -9.70 11.67 4.70
N HIS A 723 -8.44 11.28 4.44
CA HIS A 723 -7.91 11.07 3.09
C HIS A 723 -8.69 10.00 2.32
N SER A 724 -8.93 8.83 2.92
CA SER A 724 -9.67 7.74 2.27
C SER A 724 -11.08 8.17 1.88
N TRP A 725 -11.78 8.92 2.74
CA TRP A 725 -13.11 9.42 2.46
C TRP A 725 -13.11 10.44 1.30
N ARG A 726 -12.15 11.41 1.28
CA ARG A 726 -12.00 12.39 0.21
C ARG A 726 -11.67 11.72 -1.12
N GLN A 727 -10.69 10.80 -1.14
CA GLN A 727 -10.25 10.10 -2.35
C GLN A 727 -11.37 9.29 -2.99
N VAL A 728 -12.24 8.65 -2.20
CA VAL A 728 -13.44 7.98 -2.72
C VAL A 728 -14.37 8.99 -3.37
N ARG A 729 -14.68 10.10 -2.70
CA ARG A 729 -15.56 11.14 -3.24
C ARG A 729 -15.06 11.70 -4.58
N GLU A 730 -13.74 11.89 -4.70
CA GLU A 730 -13.12 12.49 -5.91
C GLU A 730 -12.90 11.46 -7.05
N LYS A 731 -12.64 10.19 -6.71
CA LYS A 731 -12.16 9.20 -7.69
C LYS A 731 -13.12 8.04 -7.95
N PHE A 732 -14.25 7.95 -7.23
CA PHE A 732 -15.17 6.85 -7.47
C PHE A 732 -15.75 6.93 -8.89
N TYR A 733 -15.85 5.79 -9.58
CA TYR A 733 -16.20 5.73 -11.01
C TYR A 733 -17.64 6.19 -11.32
N VAL A 734 -18.50 6.33 -10.32
CA VAL A 734 -19.86 6.86 -10.42
C VAL A 734 -19.98 8.07 -9.50
N VAL A 735 -20.27 9.23 -10.06
CA VAL A 735 -20.28 10.53 -9.37
C VAL A 735 -21.24 10.57 -8.18
N ASP A 736 -22.39 9.87 -8.26
CA ASP A 736 -23.39 9.81 -7.20
C ASP A 736 -23.09 8.73 -6.13
N LEU A 737 -21.92 8.07 -6.19
CA LEU A 737 -21.50 7.04 -5.25
C LEU A 737 -22.55 5.92 -5.06
N HIS A 738 -23.25 5.52 -6.13
CA HIS A 738 -24.39 4.60 -6.11
C HIS A 738 -25.55 5.07 -5.24
N GLY A 739 -25.70 6.38 -5.01
CA GLY A 739 -26.73 6.96 -4.16
C GLY A 739 -26.46 6.82 -2.66
N VAL A 740 -25.23 6.46 -2.27
CA VAL A 740 -24.82 6.34 -0.86
C VAL A 740 -24.64 7.72 -0.25
N ASP A 741 -25.23 7.95 0.92
CA ASP A 741 -25.01 9.17 1.74
C ASP A 741 -23.60 9.10 2.37
N TRP A 742 -22.59 9.50 1.60
CA TRP A 742 -21.19 9.36 1.97
C TRP A 742 -20.78 10.27 3.13
N ASP A 743 -21.42 11.44 3.27
CA ASP A 743 -21.19 12.36 4.38
C ASP A 743 -21.77 11.77 5.70
N PHE A 744 -22.96 11.13 5.64
CA PHE A 744 -23.50 10.40 6.78
C PHE A 744 -22.53 9.31 7.26
N TYR A 745 -21.98 8.50 6.36
CA TYR A 745 -21.05 7.44 6.75
C TYR A 745 -19.71 7.95 7.26
N TYR A 746 -19.25 9.10 6.79
CA TYR A 746 -18.08 9.77 7.37
C TYR A 746 -18.27 10.04 8.88
N GLU A 747 -19.36 10.66 9.26
CA GLU A 747 -19.65 10.96 10.67
C GLU A 747 -19.90 9.68 11.50
N GLU A 748 -20.54 8.68 10.91
CA GLU A 748 -20.83 7.42 11.60
C GLU A 748 -19.55 6.58 11.86
N TYR A 749 -18.55 6.60 10.98
CA TYR A 749 -17.32 5.87 11.19
C TYR A 749 -16.25 6.67 11.93
N LYS A 750 -16.19 7.97 11.76
CA LYS A 750 -15.23 8.86 12.44
C LYS A 750 -15.29 8.73 13.96
N LYS A 751 -16.46 8.51 14.52
CA LYS A 751 -16.65 8.34 15.98
C LYS A 751 -15.94 7.12 16.57
N PHE A 752 -15.51 6.14 15.75
CA PHE A 752 -14.77 4.99 16.23
C PHE A 752 -13.27 5.25 16.42
N LEU A 753 -12.69 6.25 15.75
CA LEU A 753 -11.25 6.54 15.80
C LEU A 753 -10.65 6.63 17.22
N PRO A 754 -11.30 7.25 18.23
CA PRO A 754 -10.76 7.30 19.59
C PRO A 754 -10.66 5.93 20.28
N TYR A 755 -11.41 4.94 19.79
CA TYR A 755 -11.48 3.59 20.36
C TYR A 755 -10.57 2.59 19.64
N ILE A 756 -9.85 3.02 18.60
CA ILE A 756 -8.95 2.21 17.78
C ILE A 756 -7.50 2.64 18.04
N ASN A 757 -6.64 1.69 18.41
CA ASN A 757 -5.22 1.93 18.69
C ASN A 757 -4.26 1.11 17.83
N ASN A 758 -4.77 0.25 16.95
CA ASN A 758 -4.00 -0.64 16.10
C ASN A 758 -4.49 -0.60 14.65
N ASN A 759 -3.68 -1.11 13.72
CA ASN A 759 -3.98 -1.02 12.30
C ASN A 759 -4.88 -2.15 11.79
N TYR A 760 -5.08 -3.25 12.53
CA TYR A 760 -6.05 -4.29 12.17
C TYR A 760 -7.48 -3.75 12.33
N ASP A 761 -7.82 -3.24 13.52
CA ASP A 761 -9.11 -2.59 13.77
C ASP A 761 -9.37 -1.41 12.83
N PHE A 762 -8.31 -0.63 12.54
CA PHE A 762 -8.42 0.50 11.63
C PHE A 762 -8.72 0.07 10.19
N ALA A 763 -8.03 -0.96 9.68
CA ALA A 763 -8.28 -1.50 8.36
C ALA A 763 -9.67 -2.14 8.24
N GLU A 764 -10.14 -2.81 9.29
CA GLU A 764 -11.49 -3.36 9.36
C GLU A 764 -12.55 -2.26 9.32
N MET A 765 -12.36 -1.19 10.11
CA MET A 765 -13.26 -0.03 10.11
C MET A 765 -13.34 0.66 8.75
N LEU A 766 -12.19 0.90 8.11
CA LEU A 766 -12.14 1.44 6.75
C LEU A 766 -12.84 0.52 5.75
N SER A 767 -12.64 -0.80 5.87
CA SER A 767 -13.29 -1.77 4.99
C SER A 767 -14.80 -1.81 5.18
N GLU A 768 -15.30 -1.67 6.40
CA GLU A 768 -16.74 -1.55 6.66
C GLU A 768 -17.33 -0.27 6.04
N MET A 769 -16.63 0.87 6.16
CA MET A 769 -17.04 2.12 5.53
C MET A 769 -17.07 2.00 4.00
N LEU A 770 -15.99 1.47 3.42
CA LEU A 770 -15.89 1.27 1.97
C LEU A 770 -16.90 0.24 1.45
N GLY A 771 -17.29 -0.73 2.29
CA GLY A 771 -18.32 -1.71 1.97
C GLY A 771 -19.71 -1.13 1.71
N GLU A 772 -19.99 0.07 2.24
CA GLU A 772 -21.26 0.78 1.98
C GLU A 772 -21.45 1.14 0.49
N LEU A 773 -20.35 1.29 -0.25
CA LEU A 773 -20.38 1.65 -1.68
C LEU A 773 -20.89 0.51 -2.58
N ASN A 774 -20.99 -0.72 -2.07
CA ASN A 774 -21.35 -1.91 -2.84
C ASN A 774 -20.58 -2.04 -4.16
N ALA A 775 -19.28 -1.85 -4.11
CA ALA A 775 -18.43 -1.99 -5.27
C ALA A 775 -17.37 -3.08 -5.04
N SER A 776 -16.99 -3.81 -6.09
CA SER A 776 -15.86 -4.72 -6.00
C SER A 776 -14.54 -3.94 -5.93
N HIS A 777 -13.47 -4.56 -5.44
CA HIS A 777 -12.16 -3.95 -5.23
C HIS A 777 -12.13 -2.76 -4.27
N THR A 778 -13.18 -2.54 -3.47
CA THR A 778 -13.17 -1.62 -2.33
C THR A 778 -12.78 -2.38 -1.06
N GLY A 779 -12.03 -1.72 -0.18
CA GLY A 779 -11.61 -2.30 1.08
C GLY A 779 -10.20 -1.86 1.47
N CYS A 780 -9.84 -2.18 2.70
CA CYS A 780 -8.52 -1.90 3.28
C CYS A 780 -7.96 -3.17 3.92
N ARG A 781 -6.66 -3.36 3.86
CA ARG A 781 -5.98 -4.50 4.48
C ARG A 781 -4.73 -4.03 5.19
N TYR A 782 -4.53 -4.56 6.38
CA TYR A 782 -3.27 -4.42 7.09
C TYR A 782 -2.56 -5.76 7.19
N ARG A 783 -1.25 -5.75 6.96
CA ARG A 783 -0.38 -6.90 7.17
C ARG A 783 0.78 -6.45 8.04
N ALA A 784 0.87 -6.99 9.24
CA ALA A 784 2.04 -6.77 10.09
C ALA A 784 3.25 -7.46 9.44
N GLY A 785 4.34 -6.72 9.26
CA GLY A 785 5.64 -7.33 8.98
C GLY A 785 6.18 -7.94 10.29
N SER A 786 6.48 -9.23 10.29
CA SER A 786 7.16 -9.87 11.40
C SER A 786 8.41 -10.58 10.92
N PRO A 787 9.59 -10.24 11.48
CA PRO A 787 10.83 -10.95 11.13
C PRO A 787 10.86 -12.40 11.65
N ASN A 788 9.93 -12.76 12.55
CA ASN A 788 9.84 -14.06 13.18
C ASN A 788 8.60 -14.85 12.74
N SER A 789 7.97 -14.48 11.59
CA SER A 789 6.83 -15.23 11.06
C SER A 789 7.24 -16.64 10.66
N ASP A 790 6.33 -17.58 10.87
CA ASP A 790 6.54 -18.95 10.39
C ASP A 790 6.55 -19.00 8.86
N GLU A 791 7.48 -19.74 8.32
CA GLU A 791 7.52 -20.04 6.89
C GLU A 791 7.29 -21.53 6.68
N THR A 792 6.09 -21.90 6.23
CA THR A 792 5.76 -23.29 5.93
C THR A 792 6.35 -23.69 4.58
N ALA A 793 7.25 -24.67 4.59
CA ALA A 793 7.87 -25.19 3.37
C ALA A 793 6.88 -26.05 2.57
N ALA A 794 6.73 -25.75 1.29
CA ALA A 794 6.00 -26.59 0.35
C ALA A 794 6.88 -27.78 -0.06
N LEU A 795 6.59 -28.96 0.47
CA LEU A 795 7.33 -30.18 0.14
C LEU A 795 6.94 -30.80 -1.22
N GLY A 796 5.84 -30.33 -1.84
CA GLY A 796 5.30 -30.94 -3.06
C GLY A 796 4.70 -32.31 -2.81
N LEU A 797 3.97 -32.46 -1.72
CA LEU A 797 3.31 -33.69 -1.30
C LEU A 797 1.83 -33.42 -1.03
N PHE A 798 0.98 -34.37 -1.40
CA PHE A 798 -0.36 -34.47 -0.84
C PHE A 798 -0.39 -35.45 0.32
N TYR A 799 -1.23 -35.18 1.32
CA TYR A 799 -1.34 -35.99 2.53
C TYR A 799 -2.67 -36.72 2.61
N ASP A 800 -2.63 -37.93 3.19
CA ASP A 800 -3.80 -38.71 3.57
C ASP A 800 -4.26 -38.23 4.97
N TYR A 801 -5.26 -37.34 5.00
CA TYR A 801 -5.78 -36.81 6.25
C TYR A 801 -6.61 -37.84 7.05
N ASP A 802 -7.11 -38.93 6.40
CA ASP A 802 -7.81 -40.01 7.08
C ASP A 802 -6.84 -40.97 7.83
N TYR A 803 -5.54 -40.81 7.62
CA TYR A 803 -4.55 -41.65 8.31
C TYR A 803 -4.49 -41.33 9.80
N ALA A 804 -4.97 -42.25 10.65
CA ALA A 804 -5.03 -42.11 12.10
C ALA A 804 -3.72 -42.40 12.84
N GLY A 805 -2.65 -42.84 12.13
CA GLY A 805 -1.36 -43.15 12.74
C GLY A 805 -0.54 -41.89 13.07
N LYS A 806 0.61 -42.09 13.74
CA LYS A 806 1.57 -41.01 14.02
C LYS A 806 2.21 -40.51 12.72
N GLY A 807 2.44 -39.20 12.61
CA GLY A 807 3.04 -38.55 11.44
C GLY A 807 2.04 -38.25 10.33
N LEU A 808 2.56 -37.85 9.17
CA LEU A 808 1.81 -37.54 7.97
C LEU A 808 2.02 -38.60 6.91
N LYS A 809 0.96 -39.29 6.47
CA LYS A 809 1.04 -40.27 5.38
C LYS A 809 0.94 -39.58 4.04
N VAL A 810 1.89 -39.81 3.17
CA VAL A 810 1.92 -39.29 1.81
C VAL A 810 0.84 -39.98 0.96
N ALA A 811 -0.08 -39.22 0.42
CA ALA A 811 -1.08 -39.66 -0.54
C ALA A 811 -0.49 -39.67 -1.96
N GLU A 812 0.21 -38.61 -2.33
CA GLU A 812 0.83 -38.44 -3.65
C GLU A 812 2.06 -37.55 -3.59
N VAL A 813 3.03 -37.73 -4.49
CA VAL A 813 4.16 -36.83 -4.72
C VAL A 813 3.87 -36.00 -5.97
N ILE A 814 3.90 -34.67 -5.86
CA ILE A 814 3.61 -33.75 -6.98
C ILE A 814 4.76 -33.84 -8.00
N ILE A 815 4.43 -34.16 -9.23
CA ILE A 815 5.39 -34.25 -10.35
C ILE A 815 6.07 -32.88 -10.55
N GLY A 816 7.40 -32.88 -10.63
CA GLY A 816 8.19 -31.65 -10.73
C GLY A 816 8.35 -30.89 -9.43
N GLY A 817 7.72 -31.32 -8.34
CA GLY A 817 7.81 -30.73 -7.01
C GLY A 817 9.19 -30.89 -6.34
N PRO A 818 9.40 -30.23 -5.18
CA PRO A 818 10.68 -30.25 -4.45
C PRO A 818 11.19 -31.66 -4.12
N LEU A 819 10.29 -32.59 -3.81
CA LEU A 819 10.64 -33.98 -3.47
C LEU A 819 10.53 -34.98 -4.64
N ASP A 820 10.10 -34.54 -5.81
CA ASP A 820 10.15 -35.35 -7.04
C ASP A 820 11.55 -35.26 -7.69
N LYS A 821 12.54 -35.83 -7.02
CA LYS A 821 13.94 -35.87 -7.46
C LYS A 821 14.47 -37.31 -7.44
N ALA A 822 15.35 -37.63 -8.39
CA ALA A 822 15.91 -38.98 -8.50
C ALA A 822 16.61 -39.49 -7.22
N ALA A 823 17.16 -38.59 -6.41
CA ALA A 823 17.82 -38.92 -5.14
C ALA A 823 16.83 -39.11 -3.96
N VAL A 824 15.56 -38.67 -4.10
CA VAL A 824 14.55 -38.73 -3.05
C VAL A 824 13.75 -40.02 -3.17
N LYS A 825 13.62 -40.76 -2.06
CA LYS A 825 12.92 -42.05 -2.02
C LYS A 825 11.49 -42.01 -1.47
N ILE A 826 10.95 -40.78 -1.29
CA ILE A 826 9.58 -40.59 -0.77
C ILE A 826 8.58 -40.99 -1.87
N LYS A 827 7.57 -41.78 -1.50
CA LYS A 827 6.49 -42.26 -2.38
C LYS A 827 5.16 -42.23 -1.64
N ALA A 828 4.07 -42.36 -2.40
CA ALA A 828 2.74 -42.57 -1.84
C ALA A 828 2.77 -43.79 -0.88
N GLY A 829 2.06 -43.65 0.24
CA GLY A 829 2.01 -44.65 1.32
C GLY A 829 3.10 -44.50 2.39
N HIS A 830 4.17 -43.73 2.15
CA HIS A 830 5.17 -43.44 3.20
C HIS A 830 4.59 -42.53 4.28
N VAL A 831 5.07 -42.71 5.50
CA VAL A 831 4.74 -41.83 6.64
C VAL A 831 5.95 -40.98 6.99
N ILE A 832 5.75 -39.69 7.10
CA ILE A 832 6.75 -38.73 7.55
C ILE A 832 6.45 -38.44 9.03
N GLU A 833 7.41 -38.75 9.92
CA GLU A 833 7.29 -38.52 11.37
C GLU A 833 8.09 -37.30 11.84
#